data_eb2b2bb471958587f1e10754cd703624
#
_entry.id   eb2b2bb471958587f1e10754cd703624
#
_cell.length_a   1.000
_cell.length_b   1.000
_cell.length_c   1.000
_cell.angle_alpha   90.00
_cell.angle_beta   90.00
_cell.angle_gamma   90.00
#
_symmetry.space_group_name_H-M   'P 1'
#
loop_
_entity.id
_entity.type
_entity.pdbx_description
1 polymer ?
#
loop_
_entity_poly.entity_id
_entity_poly.type
_entity_poly.pdbx_seq_one_letter_code
_entity_poly.pdbx_strand_id
1 'polypeptide(L)'
;MERYISEEDFKIPEPRTKEEIINSLQAICHEEGYIYSLCLMLLNDQFFDAEKILDINWHERINIQEFTLLIGLLVKKEIKINIFPTQEESDRQIEETYSLLEELHLAYNHPFMAKIKKKIQELGLEKENEFPNITTQDFHGEDSLMAEAIFYGGSGAYDFQYLEFALKKYGKDNIWLTTNKNISIEDITSISSALKKILYEKLSKKVSQVDFRAICIGALKIFCFSKDEILVSKREQIEAFLQCFSLNPGKVNSTFKIFGEYNSFDSHPIIVLSEDFYFLPIQFLLAQSIYESPFYWMAQDIKYNNIAFKNRGDAAEEMSYNFLINIFGMENVHRNVSVYKSKKEQITDIDILAIAGNKAVIIQAKSKKLTQLSKTGNVTQIKEDFREAVQKAYDQGLICREAVINKNNKLVDSKGVELILGEYIDEAYIICVTTDHYPAVINQLYSYLSKKETDPYPLAMNIFDLDVVTYYLKDPFEFLYYLRQRVNLTRYARAGSEMAYLGSHLKQKLFPLEGADGEFLDESYAQLIDANFPASRSDSPRTKAAEQLFANWKNEKFQQLLDQVKDSQVPGFTDAIFYLYDISGDGADKLVSAIERVKKMTIRDGKRHDLSMIFENGKSGITFISFPMFSDSVGTDIYYISVARKYKTKADTWLGIATVLNSNKSIDAIVFSKEPWQEDSELQNLVDKTLKDGIPLQINNKKQSKNSHCYCGSGKKFKRCHGKD
;
A
#
# COMPACT_ATOMS: atom_id res chain seq x y z
N MET A 1 -27.86 17.39 8.46
CA MET A 1 -27.60 18.52 9.37
C MET A 1 -26.28 19.05 8.87
N GLU A 2 -26.28 20.13 8.10
CA GLU A 2 -25.10 20.83 7.66
C GLU A 2 -24.44 21.40 8.91
N ARG A 3 -23.27 20.94 9.23
CA ARG A 3 -22.45 21.54 10.27
C ARG A 3 -21.82 22.79 9.65
N TYR A 4 -22.39 23.94 9.93
CA TYR A 4 -21.77 25.22 9.61
C TYR A 4 -20.46 25.29 10.40
N ILE A 5 -19.36 25.49 9.68
CA ILE A 5 -18.06 25.78 10.28
C ILE A 5 -18.15 27.24 10.78
N SER A 6 -18.14 27.44 12.07
CA SER A 6 -18.22 28.77 12.70
C SER A 6 -16.82 29.44 12.77
N GLU A 7 -16.77 30.76 12.95
CA GLU A 7 -15.50 31.46 13.24
C GLU A 7 -14.78 30.87 14.49
N GLU A 8 -15.52 30.23 15.40
CA GLU A 8 -14.94 29.56 16.56
C GLU A 8 -14.22 28.26 16.19
N ASP A 9 -14.65 27.55 15.14
CA ASP A 9 -13.98 26.35 14.63
C ASP A 9 -12.62 26.70 13.97
N PHE A 10 -12.38 27.98 13.63
CA PHE A 10 -11.12 28.48 13.10
C PHE A 10 -10.23 29.19 14.12
N LYS A 11 -10.64 29.28 15.41
CA LYS A 11 -9.73 29.71 16.48
C LYS A 11 -8.76 28.59 16.80
N ILE A 12 -7.72 28.45 15.97
CA ILE A 12 -6.60 27.57 16.28
C ILE A 12 -5.80 28.26 17.39
N PRO A 13 -5.76 27.74 18.62
CA PRO A 13 -4.90 28.29 19.65
C PRO A 13 -3.44 28.19 19.18
N GLU A 14 -2.63 29.21 19.42
CA GLU A 14 -1.20 29.10 19.18
C GLU A 14 -0.63 28.08 20.17
N PRO A 15 -0.14 26.92 19.71
CA PRO A 15 0.46 25.93 20.60
C PRO A 15 1.79 26.47 21.14
N ARG A 16 2.23 25.94 22.29
CA ARG A 16 3.62 26.12 22.72
C ARG A 16 4.58 25.58 21.63
N THR A 17 5.82 26.00 21.70
CA THR A 17 6.85 25.44 20.81
C THR A 17 7.02 23.94 21.04
N LYS A 18 7.34 23.19 19.98
CA LYS A 18 7.60 21.74 20.07
C LYS A 18 8.66 21.42 21.16
N GLU A 19 9.67 22.28 21.28
CA GLU A 19 10.73 22.12 22.27
C GLU A 19 10.19 22.28 23.71
N GLU A 20 9.33 23.24 23.97
CA GLU A 20 8.70 23.43 25.29
C GLU A 20 7.79 22.26 25.66
N ILE A 21 7.00 21.74 24.70
CA ILE A 21 6.13 20.59 24.93
C ILE A 21 6.97 19.34 25.24
N ILE A 22 8.02 19.08 24.47
CA ILE A 22 8.88 17.92 24.69
C ILE A 22 9.66 18.03 26.02
N ASN A 23 10.04 19.22 26.43
CA ASN A 23 10.65 19.43 27.75
C ASN A 23 9.67 19.10 28.88
N SER A 24 8.37 19.43 28.70
CA SER A 24 7.32 19.04 29.64
C SER A 24 7.11 17.53 29.65
N LEU A 25 7.05 16.86 28.48
CA LEU A 25 7.00 15.41 28.37
C LEU A 25 8.21 14.74 29.04
N GLN A 26 9.41 15.27 28.83
CA GLN A 26 10.60 14.76 29.49
C GLN A 26 10.51 14.89 31.02
N ALA A 27 9.98 16.00 31.53
CA ALA A 27 9.83 16.19 32.97
C ALA A 27 8.93 15.11 33.59
N ILE A 28 7.78 14.82 32.96
CA ILE A 28 6.86 13.76 33.41
C ILE A 28 7.51 12.37 33.27
N CYS A 29 8.16 12.07 32.16
CA CYS A 29 8.85 10.80 31.95
C CYS A 29 9.93 10.54 33.00
N HIS A 30 10.49 11.59 33.64
CA HIS A 30 11.50 11.49 34.66
C HIS A 30 10.94 11.46 36.10
N GLU A 31 9.64 11.52 36.29
CA GLU A 31 9.02 11.37 37.59
C GLU A 31 9.16 9.95 38.13
N GLU A 32 9.20 9.82 39.45
CA GLU A 32 9.25 8.52 40.09
C GLU A 32 7.98 7.71 39.81
N GLY A 33 8.15 6.45 39.46
CA GLY A 33 7.01 5.57 39.15
C GLY A 33 6.43 5.69 37.73
N TYR A 34 6.89 6.64 36.90
CA TYR A 34 6.33 6.84 35.54
C TYR A 34 6.36 5.57 34.66
N ILE A 35 7.35 4.67 34.84
CA ILE A 35 7.39 3.40 34.11
C ILE A 35 6.10 2.59 34.27
N TYR A 36 5.41 2.67 35.40
CA TYR A 36 4.16 1.97 35.65
C TYR A 36 2.99 2.60 34.89
N SER A 37 2.91 3.93 34.90
CA SER A 37 1.94 4.70 34.12
C SER A 37 2.13 4.44 32.61
N LEU A 38 3.38 4.39 32.15
CA LEU A 38 3.71 4.01 30.77
C LEU A 38 3.24 2.58 30.44
N CYS A 39 3.43 1.61 31.32
CA CYS A 39 2.94 0.25 31.10
C CYS A 39 1.41 0.18 31.02
N LEU A 40 0.68 0.99 31.80
CA LEU A 40 -0.79 1.07 31.72
C LEU A 40 -1.23 1.67 30.39
N MET A 41 -0.60 2.74 29.90
CA MET A 41 -0.87 3.33 28.60
C MET A 41 -0.56 2.35 27.47
N LEU A 42 0.56 1.61 27.53
CA LEU A 42 0.92 0.58 26.54
C LEU A 42 -0.15 -0.54 26.49
N LEU A 43 -0.66 -1.00 27.63
CA LEU A 43 -1.70 -2.01 27.69
C LEU A 43 -3.03 -1.51 27.10
N ASN A 44 -3.34 -0.23 27.30
CA ASN A 44 -4.57 0.37 26.77
C ASN A 44 -4.49 0.58 25.26
N ASP A 45 -3.35 1.05 24.73
CA ASP A 45 -3.26 1.58 23.39
C ASP A 45 -2.64 0.61 22.36
N GLN A 46 -1.74 -0.30 22.80
CA GLN A 46 -1.07 -1.22 21.87
C GLN A 46 -1.77 -2.59 21.77
N PHE A 47 -2.70 -2.90 22.67
CA PHE A 47 -3.42 -4.16 22.63
C PHE A 47 -4.92 -3.91 22.48
N PHE A 48 -5.51 -4.55 21.50
CA PHE A 48 -6.93 -4.44 21.18
C PHE A 48 -7.48 -5.77 20.68
N ASP A 49 -8.79 -5.92 20.77
CA ASP A 49 -9.50 -7.05 20.21
C ASP A 49 -9.56 -6.91 18.68
N ALA A 50 -8.96 -7.85 17.97
CA ALA A 50 -8.93 -7.86 16.50
C ALA A 50 -10.34 -7.84 15.88
N GLU A 51 -11.37 -8.34 16.57
CA GLU A 51 -12.77 -8.25 16.10
C GLU A 51 -13.32 -6.82 16.11
N LYS A 52 -12.70 -5.93 16.87
CA LYS A 52 -13.10 -4.52 17.02
C LYS A 52 -12.23 -3.55 16.25
N ILE A 53 -11.29 -4.03 15.45
CA ILE A 53 -10.30 -3.17 14.75
C ILE A 53 -10.95 -2.05 13.92
N LEU A 54 -12.12 -2.31 13.34
CA LEU A 54 -12.87 -1.32 12.55
C LEU A 54 -13.65 -0.30 13.39
N ASP A 55 -13.79 -0.55 14.68
CA ASP A 55 -14.51 0.32 15.63
C ASP A 55 -13.55 1.17 16.46
N ILE A 56 -12.23 1.00 16.30
CA ILE A 56 -11.22 1.71 17.07
C ILE A 56 -11.09 3.14 16.57
N ASN A 57 -11.18 4.09 17.49
CA ASN A 57 -10.78 5.48 17.25
C ASN A 57 -9.27 5.63 17.46
N TRP A 58 -8.50 5.53 16.37
CA TRP A 58 -7.05 5.62 16.42
C TRP A 58 -6.52 6.99 16.85
N HIS A 59 -7.30 8.04 16.70
CA HIS A 59 -6.93 9.40 17.13
C HIS A 59 -6.92 9.59 18.65
N GLU A 60 -7.59 8.72 19.39
CA GLU A 60 -7.62 8.75 20.86
C GLU A 60 -6.53 7.87 21.50
N ARG A 61 -5.65 7.25 20.69
CA ARG A 61 -4.62 6.32 21.15
C ARG A 61 -3.23 6.84 20.87
N ILE A 62 -2.32 6.59 21.78
CA ILE A 62 -0.90 6.85 21.59
C ILE A 62 -0.37 5.85 20.54
N ASN A 63 0.23 6.36 19.49
CA ASN A 63 0.82 5.54 18.43
C ASN A 63 2.23 5.05 18.79
N ILE A 64 2.79 4.13 17.99
CA ILE A 64 4.13 3.55 18.24
C ILE A 64 5.22 4.63 18.24
N GLN A 65 5.12 5.66 17.39
CA GLN A 65 6.13 6.70 17.30
C GLN A 65 6.14 7.59 18.54
N GLU A 66 4.96 7.92 19.06
CA GLU A 66 4.80 8.67 20.30
C GLU A 66 5.31 7.86 21.51
N PHE A 67 4.99 6.56 21.60
CA PHE A 67 5.61 5.69 22.61
C PHE A 67 7.11 5.63 22.49
N THR A 68 7.64 5.58 21.27
CA THR A 68 9.09 5.59 21.02
C THR A 68 9.72 6.90 21.49
N LEU A 69 9.04 8.04 21.33
CA LEU A 69 9.45 9.33 21.88
C LEU A 69 9.47 9.29 23.42
N LEU A 70 8.37 8.88 24.05
CA LEU A 70 8.25 8.81 25.51
C LEU A 70 9.34 7.91 26.13
N ILE A 71 9.57 6.74 25.54
CA ILE A 71 10.57 5.81 26.01
C ILE A 71 11.99 6.37 25.77
N GLY A 72 12.21 7.01 24.60
CA GLY A 72 13.48 7.70 24.33
C GLY A 72 13.82 8.79 25.33
N LEU A 73 12.81 9.50 25.85
CA LEU A 73 12.95 10.47 26.93
C LEU A 73 13.17 9.77 28.29
N LEU A 74 12.39 8.74 28.60
CA LEU A 74 12.50 7.97 29.87
C LEU A 74 13.89 7.38 30.07
N VAL A 75 14.50 6.77 29.04
CA VAL A 75 15.81 6.10 29.17
C VAL A 75 17.00 7.04 29.31
N LYS A 76 16.78 8.36 29.20
CA LYS A 76 17.84 9.36 29.51
C LYS A 76 18.23 9.35 30.99
N LYS A 77 17.34 8.85 31.88
CA LYS A 77 17.55 8.73 33.32
C LYS A 77 17.51 7.27 33.73
N GLU A 78 18.14 6.95 34.85
CA GLU A 78 18.06 5.63 35.48
C GLU A 78 16.61 5.33 35.88
N ILE A 79 16.11 4.13 35.57
CA ILE A 79 14.73 3.71 35.85
C ILE A 79 14.69 2.97 37.17
N LYS A 80 13.95 3.50 38.14
CA LYS A 80 13.76 2.91 39.47
C LYS A 80 12.46 2.11 39.54
N ILE A 81 12.53 0.80 39.56
CA ILE A 81 11.36 -0.09 39.63
C ILE A 81 10.90 -0.43 41.05
N ASN A 82 11.57 0.10 42.07
CA ASN A 82 11.19 -0.10 43.49
C ASN A 82 10.32 1.03 44.06
N ILE A 83 10.05 2.06 43.27
CA ILE A 83 9.20 3.20 43.66
C ILE A 83 7.92 3.13 42.85
N PHE A 84 6.79 3.05 43.55
CA PHE A 84 5.46 2.92 42.94
C PHE A 84 4.72 4.24 43.07
N PRO A 85 4.01 4.69 42.01
CA PRO A 85 3.14 5.85 42.13
C PRO A 85 1.89 5.48 42.95
N THR A 86 1.26 6.45 43.55
CA THR A 86 -0.12 6.33 43.99
C THR A 86 -1.04 6.29 42.77
N GLN A 87 -2.30 5.88 42.95
CA GLN A 87 -3.27 5.90 41.86
C GLN A 87 -3.47 7.34 41.33
N GLU A 88 -3.61 8.32 42.18
CA GLU A 88 -3.78 9.73 41.83
C GLU A 88 -2.57 10.28 41.05
N GLU A 89 -1.35 9.93 41.43
CA GLU A 89 -0.13 10.30 40.71
C GLU A 89 -0.06 9.63 39.30
N SER A 90 -0.43 8.36 39.23
CA SER A 90 -0.45 7.65 37.92
C SER A 90 -1.53 8.21 37.01
N ASP A 91 -2.74 8.46 37.50
CA ASP A 91 -3.83 9.03 36.71
C ASP A 91 -3.44 10.43 36.20
N ARG A 92 -2.83 11.29 37.03
CA ARG A 92 -2.27 12.57 36.58
C ARG A 92 -1.18 12.41 35.52
N GLN A 93 -0.22 11.53 35.73
CA GLN A 93 0.88 11.29 34.77
C GLN A 93 0.31 10.84 33.41
N ILE A 94 -0.70 9.99 33.40
CA ILE A 94 -1.38 9.53 32.18
C ILE A 94 -2.10 10.70 31.49
N GLU A 95 -2.98 11.42 32.20
CA GLU A 95 -3.74 12.55 31.66
C GLU A 95 -2.83 13.63 31.08
N GLU A 96 -1.77 14.02 31.80
CA GLU A 96 -0.82 15.03 31.35
C GLU A 96 -0.03 14.53 30.12
N THR A 97 0.33 13.23 30.06
CA THR A 97 1.02 12.65 28.90
C THR A 97 0.15 12.72 27.65
N TYR A 98 -1.13 12.31 27.72
CA TYR A 98 -2.06 12.41 26.60
C TYR A 98 -2.26 13.85 26.14
N SER A 99 -2.50 14.77 27.09
CA SER A 99 -2.69 16.20 26.80
C SER A 99 -1.47 16.82 26.09
N LEU A 100 -0.25 16.49 26.53
CA LEU A 100 0.99 16.99 25.92
C LEU A 100 1.24 16.39 24.54
N LEU A 101 0.89 15.12 24.30
CA LEU A 101 1.00 14.51 22.98
C LEU A 101 -0.03 15.11 22.00
N GLU A 102 -1.24 15.38 22.45
CA GLU A 102 -2.25 16.10 21.65
C GLU A 102 -1.76 17.51 21.29
N GLU A 103 -1.20 18.25 22.26
CA GLU A 103 -0.60 19.56 22.00
C GLU A 103 0.58 19.48 21.03
N LEU A 104 1.40 18.44 21.13
CA LEU A 104 2.51 18.20 20.20
C LEU A 104 2.01 17.94 18.78
N HIS A 105 0.95 17.16 18.63
CA HIS A 105 0.30 16.92 17.35
C HIS A 105 -0.22 18.23 16.73
N LEU A 106 -0.91 19.05 17.54
CA LEU A 106 -1.35 20.38 17.11
C LEU A 106 -0.18 21.27 16.70
N ALA A 107 0.94 21.24 17.43
CA ALA A 107 2.13 22.03 17.11
C ALA A 107 2.81 21.60 15.79
N TYR A 108 2.70 20.33 15.38
CA TYR A 108 3.14 19.87 14.07
C TYR A 108 2.21 20.33 12.95
N ASN A 109 0.89 20.34 13.19
CA ASN A 109 -0.12 20.70 12.21
C ASN A 109 -0.35 22.22 12.09
N HIS A 110 -0.05 22.99 13.14
CA HIS A 110 -0.33 24.41 13.21
C HIS A 110 0.19 25.24 12.01
N PRO A 111 1.43 25.05 11.49
CA PRO A 111 1.91 25.80 10.35
C PRO A 111 1.06 25.60 9.09
N PHE A 112 0.57 24.38 8.88
CA PHE A 112 -0.32 24.03 7.78
C PHE A 112 -1.70 24.65 7.92
N MET A 113 -2.30 24.52 9.12
CA MET A 113 -3.61 25.09 9.42
C MET A 113 -3.59 26.63 9.33
N ALA A 114 -2.51 27.28 9.79
CA ALA A 114 -2.34 28.73 9.67
C ALA A 114 -2.31 29.19 8.20
N LYS A 115 -1.68 28.43 7.30
CA LYS A 115 -1.68 28.72 5.85
C LYS A 115 -3.06 28.54 5.22
N ILE A 116 -3.78 27.46 5.58
CA ILE A 116 -5.17 27.25 5.15
C ILE A 116 -6.01 28.47 5.54
N LYS A 117 -5.95 28.87 6.80
CA LYS A 117 -6.68 30.02 7.34
C LYS A 117 -6.36 31.29 6.55
N LYS A 118 -5.07 31.58 6.35
CA LYS A 118 -4.63 32.73 5.56
C LYS A 118 -5.18 32.71 4.15
N LYS A 119 -5.18 31.56 3.48
CA LYS A 119 -5.70 31.40 2.12
C LYS A 119 -7.21 31.58 2.05
N ILE A 120 -7.96 31.07 3.02
CA ILE A 120 -9.41 31.29 3.16
C ILE A 120 -9.70 32.79 3.30
N GLN A 121 -8.93 33.51 4.13
CA GLN A 121 -9.05 34.96 4.31
C GLN A 121 -8.72 35.73 3.04
N GLU A 122 -7.63 35.39 2.33
CA GLU A 122 -7.24 36.01 1.05
C GLU A 122 -8.29 35.84 -0.04
N LEU A 123 -9.03 34.73 -0.03
CA LEU A 123 -10.11 34.46 -0.98
C LEU A 123 -11.44 35.12 -0.61
N GLY A 124 -11.51 35.81 0.57
CA GLY A 124 -12.72 36.51 1.01
C GLY A 124 -13.90 35.60 1.32
N LEU A 125 -13.65 34.35 1.67
CA LEU A 125 -14.62 33.26 1.82
C LEU A 125 -15.20 33.19 3.26
N GLU A 126 -15.10 34.27 4.02
CA GLU A 126 -15.75 34.43 5.32
C GLU A 126 -17.28 34.57 5.23
N LYS A 127 -17.85 34.58 4.00
CA LYS A 127 -19.31 34.66 3.79
C LYS A 127 -19.91 33.29 3.60
N GLU A 128 -20.86 32.96 4.45
CA GLU A 128 -21.73 31.79 4.41
C GLU A 128 -22.17 31.45 2.99
N ASN A 129 -21.92 30.22 2.51
CA ASN A 129 -22.39 29.57 1.30
C ASN A 129 -21.44 29.38 0.10
N GLU A 130 -20.20 29.81 0.11
CA GLU A 130 -19.28 29.43 -0.94
C GLU A 130 -18.05 28.72 -0.32
N PHE A 131 -18.05 27.38 -0.31
CA PHE A 131 -16.81 26.63 -0.09
C PHE A 131 -15.83 27.03 -1.20
N PRO A 132 -14.62 27.48 -0.82
CA PRO A 132 -13.61 27.74 -1.85
C PRO A 132 -13.36 26.43 -2.63
N ASN A 133 -13.18 26.57 -3.93
CA ASN A 133 -12.49 25.54 -4.71
C ASN A 133 -11.01 25.46 -4.23
N ILE A 134 -10.81 25.05 -2.99
CA ILE A 134 -9.49 24.71 -2.49
C ILE A 134 -9.17 23.35 -3.12
N THR A 135 -8.43 23.41 -4.19
CA THR A 135 -8.00 22.21 -4.90
C THR A 135 -6.87 21.55 -4.11
N THR A 136 -6.74 20.24 -4.21
CA THR A 136 -5.55 19.53 -3.67
C THR A 136 -4.24 20.10 -4.23
N GLN A 137 -4.26 20.83 -5.36
CA GLN A 137 -3.12 21.52 -5.95
C GLN A 137 -2.65 22.71 -5.09
N ASP A 138 -3.52 23.32 -4.32
CA ASP A 138 -3.21 24.44 -3.45
C ASP A 138 -2.32 24.05 -2.26
N PHE A 139 -2.24 22.76 -1.95
CA PHE A 139 -1.43 22.18 -0.88
C PHE A 139 -0.23 21.40 -1.39
N HIS A 140 0.09 21.47 -2.69
CA HIS A 140 1.22 20.79 -3.28
C HIS A 140 2.55 21.34 -2.74
N GLY A 141 3.40 20.46 -2.21
CA GLY A 141 4.76 20.78 -1.78
C GLY A 141 4.84 21.55 -0.46
N GLU A 142 3.81 21.52 0.39
CA GLU A 142 3.87 22.13 1.71
C GLU A 142 4.80 21.36 2.64
N ASP A 143 5.91 22.01 2.97
CA ASP A 143 6.99 21.45 3.81
C ASP A 143 6.53 21.01 5.21
N SER A 144 5.47 21.66 5.73
CA SER A 144 4.89 21.33 7.05
C SER A 144 4.17 19.98 7.09
N LEU A 145 3.50 19.59 5.98
CA LEU A 145 2.84 18.28 5.88
C LEU A 145 3.83 17.12 5.84
N MET A 146 5.06 17.36 5.39
CA MET A 146 6.09 16.33 5.32
C MET A 146 6.60 15.92 6.69
N ALA A 147 6.83 16.88 7.57
CA ALA A 147 7.32 16.61 8.93
C ALA A 147 6.26 15.82 9.72
N GLU A 148 5.00 16.19 9.61
CA GLU A 148 3.91 15.45 10.23
C GLU A 148 3.79 14.03 9.65
N ALA A 149 3.80 13.90 8.34
CA ALA A 149 3.70 12.60 7.69
C ALA A 149 4.86 11.66 8.03
N ILE A 150 6.06 12.18 8.28
CA ILE A 150 7.20 11.37 8.75
C ILE A 150 6.97 10.91 10.19
N PHE A 151 6.39 11.75 11.04
CA PHE A 151 6.14 11.45 12.45
C PHE A 151 4.94 10.54 12.65
N TYR A 152 3.83 10.83 11.97
CA TYR A 152 2.57 10.11 12.12
C TYR A 152 2.26 9.12 10.99
N GLY A 153 3.15 8.93 10.05
CA GLY A 153 2.96 8.14 8.81
C GLY A 153 2.83 6.63 8.99
N GLY A 154 2.62 6.17 10.22
CA GLY A 154 2.37 4.76 10.52
C GLY A 154 3.59 3.84 10.38
N SER A 155 3.34 2.56 10.57
CA SER A 155 4.34 1.50 10.44
C SER A 155 4.47 1.07 8.98
N GLY A 156 5.71 0.97 8.48
CA GLY A 156 5.95 0.62 7.08
C GLY A 156 5.85 -0.87 6.76
N ALA A 157 5.58 -1.72 7.75
CA ALA A 157 5.48 -3.16 7.59
C ALA A 157 4.80 -3.80 8.81
N TYR A 158 4.44 -5.07 8.71
CA TYR A 158 4.06 -5.88 9.85
C TYR A 158 5.28 -6.50 10.53
N ASP A 159 5.21 -6.77 11.82
CA ASP A 159 6.33 -7.29 12.60
C ASP A 159 6.91 -8.60 12.04
N PHE A 160 6.06 -9.51 11.59
CA PHE A 160 6.48 -10.77 10.98
C PHE A 160 7.20 -10.55 9.63
N GLN A 161 6.81 -9.54 8.84
CA GLN A 161 7.50 -9.22 7.59
C GLN A 161 8.96 -8.78 7.86
N TYR A 162 9.19 -7.97 8.89
CA TYR A 162 10.55 -7.59 9.28
C TYR A 162 11.42 -8.81 9.58
N LEU A 163 10.91 -9.80 10.33
CA LEU A 163 11.66 -11.00 10.67
C LEU A 163 11.91 -11.90 9.45
N GLU A 164 10.88 -12.14 8.64
CA GLU A 164 11.00 -12.92 7.41
C GLU A 164 11.98 -12.29 6.41
N PHE A 165 11.92 -10.97 6.27
CA PHE A 165 12.77 -10.25 5.33
C PHE A 165 14.20 -10.06 5.86
N ALA A 166 14.39 -10.02 7.18
CA ALA A 166 15.72 -10.04 7.77
C ALA A 166 16.48 -11.35 7.44
N LEU A 167 15.79 -12.50 7.47
CA LEU A 167 16.36 -13.78 7.04
C LEU A 167 16.83 -13.74 5.58
N LYS A 168 16.01 -13.18 4.68
CA LYS A 168 16.34 -13.04 3.26
C LYS A 168 17.45 -12.03 3.03
N LYS A 169 17.41 -10.90 3.74
CA LYS A 169 18.35 -9.78 3.59
C LYS A 169 19.76 -10.13 4.07
N TYR A 170 19.87 -10.86 5.19
CA TYR A 170 21.14 -11.13 5.85
C TYR A 170 21.63 -12.57 5.74
N GLY A 171 20.91 -13.45 5.07
CA GLY A 171 21.32 -14.85 4.91
C GLY A 171 22.71 -15.00 4.30
N LYS A 172 23.07 -14.15 3.32
CA LYS A 172 24.43 -14.13 2.72
C LYS A 172 25.50 -13.57 3.67
N ASP A 173 25.11 -12.81 4.69
CA ASP A 173 26.01 -12.16 5.65
C ASP A 173 26.18 -12.97 6.96
N ASN A 174 25.59 -14.16 7.03
CA ASN A 174 25.51 -14.95 8.25
C ASN A 174 26.89 -15.34 8.81
N ILE A 175 27.88 -15.57 7.95
CA ILE A 175 29.26 -15.83 8.36
C ILE A 175 29.84 -14.59 9.07
N TRP A 176 29.59 -13.40 8.57
CA TRP A 176 30.03 -12.17 9.23
C TRP A 176 29.36 -11.98 10.59
N LEU A 177 28.02 -12.21 10.68
CA LEU A 177 27.25 -12.10 11.92
C LEU A 177 27.76 -13.07 12.99
N THR A 178 27.93 -14.33 12.64
CA THR A 178 28.45 -15.35 13.58
C THR A 178 29.86 -15.07 14.03
N THR A 179 30.70 -14.54 13.14
CA THR A 179 32.13 -14.23 13.48
C THR A 179 32.26 -12.97 14.35
N ASN A 180 31.47 -11.92 14.08
CA ASN A 180 31.65 -10.62 14.72
C ASN A 180 30.64 -10.31 15.81
N LYS A 181 29.49 -11.00 15.82
CA LYS A 181 28.42 -10.81 16.80
C LYS A 181 28.08 -12.08 17.59
N ASN A 182 28.75 -13.20 17.29
CA ASN A 182 28.53 -14.51 17.92
C ASN A 182 27.09 -15.04 17.83
N ILE A 183 26.33 -14.61 16.82
CA ILE A 183 24.93 -15.01 16.63
C ILE A 183 24.57 -15.01 15.15
N SER A 184 23.77 -15.98 14.71
CA SER A 184 23.24 -16.05 13.35
C SER A 184 21.96 -15.25 13.20
N ILE A 185 21.55 -14.92 11.95
CA ILE A 185 20.28 -14.23 11.72
C ILE A 185 19.09 -15.13 12.07
N GLU A 186 19.23 -16.46 11.91
CA GLU A 186 18.24 -17.44 12.30
C GLU A 186 18.03 -17.46 13.82
N ASP A 187 19.11 -17.43 14.61
CA ASP A 187 19.02 -17.34 16.07
C ASP A 187 18.37 -16.03 16.50
N ILE A 188 18.77 -14.90 15.88
CA ILE A 188 18.19 -13.58 16.16
C ILE A 188 16.67 -13.58 15.95
N THR A 189 16.21 -14.07 14.81
CA THR A 189 14.76 -14.09 14.49
C THR A 189 14.00 -15.09 15.34
N SER A 190 14.61 -16.23 15.68
CA SER A 190 14.03 -17.25 16.56
C SER A 190 13.84 -16.73 17.99
N ILE A 191 14.87 -16.06 18.55
CA ILE A 191 14.80 -15.44 19.89
C ILE A 191 13.71 -14.36 19.91
N SER A 192 13.64 -13.49 18.90
CA SER A 192 12.60 -12.47 18.80
C SER A 192 11.19 -13.06 18.76
N SER A 193 11.00 -14.13 18.00
CA SER A 193 9.71 -14.85 17.92
C SER A 193 9.34 -15.49 19.25
N ALA A 194 10.31 -16.06 19.98
CA ALA A 194 10.09 -16.61 21.32
C ALA A 194 9.70 -15.50 22.32
N LEU A 195 10.37 -14.36 22.29
CA LEU A 195 10.01 -13.20 23.13
C LEU A 195 8.59 -12.73 22.87
N LYS A 196 8.17 -12.63 21.60
CA LYS A 196 6.80 -12.30 21.23
C LYS A 196 5.82 -13.28 21.88
N LYS A 197 6.09 -14.58 21.80
CA LYS A 197 5.23 -15.62 22.39
C LYS A 197 5.15 -15.50 23.92
N ILE A 198 6.30 -15.30 24.59
CA ILE A 198 6.36 -15.12 26.05
C ILE A 198 5.52 -13.91 26.49
N LEU A 199 5.61 -12.78 25.79
CA LEU A 199 4.84 -11.58 26.12
C LEU A 199 3.33 -11.79 25.91
N TYR A 200 2.92 -12.44 24.81
CA TYR A 200 1.50 -12.77 24.56
C TYR A 200 0.94 -13.77 25.59
N GLU A 201 1.73 -14.76 26.02
CA GLU A 201 1.34 -15.68 27.09
C GLU A 201 1.16 -14.95 28.44
N LYS A 202 1.99 -13.93 28.73
CA LYS A 202 1.83 -13.09 29.91
C LYS A 202 0.60 -12.20 29.81
N LEU A 203 0.36 -11.60 28.66
CA LEU A 203 -0.80 -10.74 28.39
C LEU A 203 -2.13 -11.51 28.54
N SER A 204 -2.16 -12.82 28.15
CA SER A 204 -3.34 -13.65 28.26
C SER A 204 -3.73 -14.01 29.71
N LYS A 205 -2.80 -13.83 30.66
CA LYS A 205 -3.05 -14.09 32.08
C LYS A 205 -3.71 -12.87 32.72
N LYS A 206 -4.80 -13.09 33.46
CA LYS A 206 -5.46 -12.01 34.19
C LYS A 206 -4.50 -11.39 35.21
N VAL A 207 -4.32 -10.07 35.13
CA VAL A 207 -3.61 -9.30 36.14
C VAL A 207 -4.45 -9.29 37.42
N SER A 208 -3.81 -9.50 38.57
CA SER A 208 -4.48 -9.39 39.88
C SER A 208 -4.95 -7.96 40.11
N GLN A 209 -6.21 -7.79 40.48
CA GLN A 209 -6.81 -6.45 40.75
C GLN A 209 -7.01 -6.17 42.25
N VAL A 210 -6.17 -6.76 43.10
CA VAL A 210 -6.31 -6.67 44.56
C VAL A 210 -6.10 -5.24 45.06
N ASP A 211 -5.05 -4.56 44.55
CA ASP A 211 -4.76 -3.17 44.84
C ASP A 211 -3.99 -2.54 43.67
N PHE A 212 -3.84 -1.20 43.68
CA PHE A 212 -3.19 -0.47 42.59
C PHE A 212 -1.71 -0.86 42.40
N ARG A 213 -0.97 -1.13 43.49
CA ARG A 213 0.40 -1.59 43.42
C ARG A 213 0.53 -2.96 42.72
N ALA A 214 -0.40 -3.87 43.02
CA ALA A 214 -0.43 -5.18 42.34
C ALA A 214 -0.74 -5.01 40.83
N ILE A 215 -1.61 -4.07 40.44
CA ILE A 215 -1.87 -3.70 39.06
C ILE A 215 -0.58 -3.19 38.39
N CYS A 216 0.13 -2.25 38.99
CA CYS A 216 1.39 -1.73 38.48
C CYS A 216 2.44 -2.82 38.27
N ILE A 217 2.64 -3.70 39.24
CA ILE A 217 3.58 -4.82 39.16
C ILE A 217 3.14 -5.77 38.05
N GLY A 218 1.87 -6.07 37.94
CA GLY A 218 1.31 -6.93 36.91
C GLY A 218 1.52 -6.37 35.51
N ALA A 219 1.25 -5.08 35.32
CA ALA A 219 1.46 -4.38 34.04
C ALA A 219 2.94 -4.40 33.62
N LEU A 220 3.86 -4.06 34.52
CA LEU A 220 5.30 -4.13 34.20
C LEU A 220 5.76 -5.54 33.84
N LYS A 221 5.31 -6.56 34.59
CA LYS A 221 5.69 -7.97 34.36
C LYS A 221 5.25 -8.50 33.00
N ILE A 222 4.19 -7.97 32.41
CA ILE A 222 3.75 -8.35 31.07
C ILE A 222 4.85 -8.03 30.04
N PHE A 223 5.48 -6.88 30.14
CA PHE A 223 6.51 -6.41 29.22
C PHE A 223 7.93 -6.85 29.60
N CYS A 224 8.10 -7.52 30.71
CA CYS A 224 9.42 -7.96 31.18
C CYS A 224 9.66 -9.44 30.96
N PHE A 225 10.94 -9.80 30.77
CA PHE A 225 11.39 -11.19 30.66
C PHE A 225 12.75 -11.37 31.31
N SER A 226 13.11 -12.62 31.62
CA SER A 226 14.44 -13.07 32.03
C SER A 226 15.08 -13.93 30.93
N LYS A 227 16.40 -14.09 30.99
CA LYS A 227 17.13 -14.97 30.06
C LYS A 227 16.65 -16.42 30.12
N ASP A 228 16.24 -16.89 31.32
CA ASP A 228 15.82 -18.26 31.55
C ASP A 228 14.44 -18.59 30.95
N GLU A 229 13.64 -17.58 30.61
CA GLU A 229 12.39 -17.78 29.91
C GLU A 229 12.59 -18.07 28.41
N ILE A 230 13.78 -17.80 27.84
CA ILE A 230 14.09 -18.01 26.42
C ILE A 230 14.65 -19.41 26.24
N LEU A 231 13.83 -20.36 25.77
CA LEU A 231 14.19 -21.77 25.68
C LEU A 231 14.63 -22.23 24.27
N VAL A 232 14.59 -21.33 23.28
CA VAL A 232 14.81 -21.69 21.86
C VAL A 232 16.27 -21.65 21.45
N SER A 233 17.18 -21.10 22.29
CA SER A 233 18.60 -20.90 21.97
C SER A 233 19.48 -21.16 23.18
N LYS A 234 20.78 -21.41 22.94
CA LYS A 234 21.76 -21.55 24.02
C LYS A 234 22.02 -20.21 24.73
N ARG A 235 22.44 -20.29 25.96
CA ARG A 235 22.73 -19.11 26.80
C ARG A 235 23.66 -18.09 26.13
N GLU A 236 24.69 -18.56 25.45
CA GLU A 236 25.66 -17.73 24.75
C GLU A 236 25.01 -16.92 23.61
N GLN A 237 24.08 -17.52 22.85
CA GLN A 237 23.36 -16.81 21.79
C GLN A 237 22.37 -15.81 22.36
N ILE A 238 21.71 -16.14 23.48
CA ILE A 238 20.83 -15.21 24.19
C ILE A 238 21.62 -13.98 24.67
N GLU A 239 22.80 -14.19 25.23
CA GLU A 239 23.66 -13.10 25.67
C GLU A 239 24.15 -12.25 24.49
N ALA A 240 24.57 -12.87 23.39
CA ALA A 240 24.93 -12.18 22.15
C ALA A 240 23.78 -11.37 21.59
N PHE A 241 22.56 -11.93 21.59
CA PHE A 241 21.34 -11.23 21.19
C PHE A 241 21.07 -9.99 22.05
N LEU A 242 21.13 -10.14 23.37
CA LEU A 242 20.94 -9.03 24.31
C LEU A 242 22.02 -7.95 24.17
N GLN A 243 23.27 -8.32 23.89
CA GLN A 243 24.33 -7.35 23.57
C GLN A 243 24.04 -6.54 22.32
N CYS A 244 23.37 -7.14 21.32
CA CYS A 244 23.02 -6.48 20.07
C CYS A 244 21.81 -5.55 20.17
N PHE A 245 20.84 -5.85 21.05
CA PHE A 245 19.53 -5.20 21.03
C PHE A 245 19.08 -4.59 22.37
N SER A 246 19.95 -4.58 23.41
CA SER A 246 19.58 -3.95 24.68
C SER A 246 20.37 -2.67 24.97
N LEU A 247 19.77 -1.79 25.77
CA LEU A 247 20.36 -0.54 26.24
C LEU A 247 20.28 -0.44 27.77
N ASN A 248 21.21 0.33 28.35
CA ASN A 248 21.24 0.66 29.77
C ASN A 248 20.66 2.07 29.96
N PRO A 249 19.56 2.26 30.69
CA PRO A 249 19.00 3.57 30.97
C PRO A 249 19.98 4.43 31.80
N GLY A 250 19.90 5.74 31.64
CA GLY A 250 20.80 6.71 32.26
C GLY A 250 22.15 6.90 31.55
N LYS A 251 22.46 6.05 30.53
CA LYS A 251 23.74 6.11 29.80
C LYS A 251 23.56 6.42 28.31
N VAL A 252 22.33 6.61 27.85
CA VAL A 252 21.98 6.80 26.44
C VAL A 252 21.12 8.04 26.24
N ASN A 253 20.94 8.47 24.99
CA ASN A 253 20.05 9.56 24.59
C ASN A 253 20.34 10.94 25.21
N SER A 254 21.56 11.21 25.69
CA SER A 254 21.89 12.51 26.30
C SER A 254 21.63 13.70 25.36
N THR A 255 21.75 13.51 24.05
CA THR A 255 21.53 14.54 23.02
C THR A 255 20.15 14.48 22.40
N PHE A 256 19.37 13.43 22.66
CA PHE A 256 18.02 13.28 22.11
C PHE A 256 17.08 14.31 22.69
N LYS A 257 16.51 15.18 21.86
CA LYS A 257 15.64 16.29 22.27
C LYS A 257 14.29 16.31 21.57
N ILE A 258 14.23 15.84 20.33
CA ILE A 258 13.03 15.97 19.51
C ILE A 258 12.89 14.75 18.61
N PHE A 259 11.67 14.49 18.20
CA PHE A 259 11.37 13.47 17.22
C PHE A 259 12.23 13.62 15.94
N GLY A 260 12.67 12.51 15.38
CA GLY A 260 13.53 12.48 14.19
C GLY A 260 15.03 12.55 14.51
N GLU A 261 15.46 12.96 15.70
CA GLU A 261 16.84 12.79 16.13
C GLU A 261 17.15 11.31 16.42
N TYR A 262 18.46 11.00 16.54
CA TYR A 262 18.87 9.64 16.86
C TYR A 262 18.39 9.24 18.26
N ASN A 263 17.55 8.22 18.30
CA ASN A 263 17.06 7.59 19.51
C ASN A 263 17.68 6.20 19.64
N SER A 264 18.46 5.95 20.68
CA SER A 264 19.08 4.64 20.91
C SER A 264 18.04 3.52 21.07
N PHE A 265 16.84 3.84 21.51
CA PHE A 265 15.74 2.89 21.65
C PHE A 265 15.27 2.31 20.30
N ASP A 266 15.39 3.04 19.19
CA ASP A 266 15.04 2.54 17.84
C ASP A 266 15.90 1.35 17.43
N SER A 267 17.17 1.33 17.84
CA SER A 267 18.13 0.28 17.50
C SER A 267 18.35 -0.76 18.61
N HIS A 268 18.01 -0.41 19.85
CA HIS A 268 18.16 -1.24 21.05
C HIS A 268 16.87 -1.22 21.87
N PRO A 269 15.80 -1.86 21.43
CA PRO A 269 14.46 -1.73 22.04
C PRO A 269 14.26 -2.55 23.32
N ILE A 270 15.28 -3.22 23.81
CA ILE A 270 15.28 -3.94 25.09
C ILE A 270 15.97 -3.08 26.13
N ILE A 271 15.30 -2.77 27.23
CA ILE A 271 15.83 -1.95 28.31
C ILE A 271 16.26 -2.86 29.46
N VAL A 272 17.51 -2.72 29.92
CA VAL A 272 18.06 -3.46 31.06
C VAL A 272 17.56 -2.80 32.35
N LEU A 273 16.74 -3.47 33.11
CA LEU A 273 16.25 -3.00 34.42
C LEU A 273 17.12 -3.50 35.59
N SER A 274 17.65 -4.73 35.45
CA SER A 274 18.64 -5.31 36.36
C SER A 274 19.42 -6.42 35.62
N GLU A 275 20.33 -7.10 36.31
CA GLU A 275 21.24 -8.10 35.73
C GLU A 275 20.52 -9.21 34.94
N ASP A 276 19.31 -9.58 35.36
CA ASP A 276 18.51 -10.63 34.69
C ASP A 276 17.03 -10.24 34.51
N PHE A 277 16.73 -8.95 34.41
CA PHE A 277 15.39 -8.45 34.24
C PHE A 277 15.36 -7.39 33.15
N TYR A 278 14.73 -7.74 32.03
CA TYR A 278 14.72 -6.99 30.78
C TYR A 278 13.30 -6.53 30.47
N PHE A 279 13.14 -5.28 30.00
CA PHE A 279 11.86 -4.67 29.64
C PHE A 279 11.80 -4.45 28.13
N LEU A 280 10.82 -5.06 27.46
CA LEU A 280 10.54 -4.93 26.04
C LEU A 280 9.14 -4.34 25.84
N PRO A 281 9.01 -3.01 25.88
CA PRO A 281 7.70 -2.35 25.82
C PRO A 281 7.01 -2.45 24.44
N ILE A 282 7.80 -2.47 23.36
CA ILE A 282 7.27 -2.46 21.98
C ILE A 282 7.92 -3.60 21.18
N GLN A 283 7.22 -4.72 21.07
CA GLN A 283 7.68 -5.89 20.34
C GLN A 283 7.90 -5.61 18.83
N PHE A 284 7.05 -4.79 18.24
CA PHE A 284 7.16 -4.36 16.86
C PHE A 284 8.52 -3.71 16.57
N LEU A 285 8.99 -2.85 17.47
CA LEU A 285 10.25 -2.13 17.30
C LEU A 285 11.47 -3.08 17.35
N LEU A 286 11.37 -4.18 18.10
CA LEU A 286 12.40 -5.22 18.08
C LEU A 286 12.50 -5.88 16.70
N ALA A 287 11.39 -6.23 16.10
CA ALA A 287 11.37 -6.82 14.76
C ALA A 287 11.92 -5.83 13.71
N GLN A 288 11.55 -4.56 13.78
CA GLN A 288 12.09 -3.51 12.93
C GLN A 288 13.60 -3.34 13.12
N SER A 289 14.09 -3.30 14.37
CA SER A 289 15.53 -3.15 14.66
C SER A 289 16.35 -4.34 14.14
N ILE A 290 15.80 -5.55 14.16
CA ILE A 290 16.43 -6.75 13.60
C ILE A 290 16.59 -6.63 12.07
N TYR A 291 15.62 -6.06 11.39
CA TYR A 291 15.69 -5.81 9.94
C TYR A 291 16.67 -4.66 9.61
N GLU A 292 16.75 -3.63 10.44
CA GLU A 292 17.50 -2.42 10.13
C GLU A 292 18.96 -2.44 10.65
N SER A 293 19.19 -2.85 11.89
CA SER A 293 20.47 -2.62 12.59
C SER A 293 21.66 -3.43 12.07
N PRO A 294 21.53 -4.71 11.67
CA PRO A 294 22.70 -5.50 11.23
C PRO A 294 23.43 -4.89 10.04
N PHE A 295 22.72 -4.22 9.14
CA PHE A 295 23.35 -3.51 8.02
C PHE A 295 24.35 -2.45 8.50
N TYR A 296 24.01 -1.67 9.54
CA TYR A 296 24.89 -0.62 10.05
C TYR A 296 26.12 -1.19 10.75
N TRP A 297 26.00 -2.35 11.40
CA TRP A 297 27.17 -3.02 11.99
C TRP A 297 28.18 -3.43 10.93
N MET A 298 27.69 -3.99 9.81
CA MET A 298 28.52 -4.39 8.68
C MET A 298 29.07 -3.21 7.88
N ALA A 299 28.27 -2.14 7.74
CA ALA A 299 28.68 -0.93 7.03
C ALA A 299 29.81 -0.17 7.73
N GLN A 300 29.99 -0.35 9.04
CA GLN A 300 31.11 0.20 9.81
C GLN A 300 32.41 -0.63 9.65
N ASP A 301 32.30 -1.87 9.19
CA ASP A 301 33.48 -2.71 8.94
C ASP A 301 34.07 -2.38 7.55
N ILE A 302 35.21 -1.69 7.56
CA ILE A 302 35.90 -1.23 6.34
C ILE A 302 36.20 -2.39 5.36
N LYS A 303 36.41 -3.61 5.89
CA LYS A 303 36.71 -4.78 5.06
C LYS A 303 35.48 -5.44 4.47
N TYR A 304 34.31 -5.21 5.05
CA TYR A 304 33.08 -5.88 4.68
C TYR A 304 32.01 -4.95 4.08
N ASN A 305 32.10 -3.66 4.29
CA ASN A 305 31.05 -2.70 3.93
C ASN A 305 30.58 -2.82 2.46
N ASN A 306 31.52 -2.94 1.50
CA ASN A 306 31.17 -3.07 0.08
C ASN A 306 30.37 -4.35 -0.20
N ILE A 307 30.67 -5.45 0.51
CA ILE A 307 29.93 -6.71 0.42
C ILE A 307 28.53 -6.53 1.01
N ALA A 308 28.42 -5.89 2.16
CA ALA A 308 27.13 -5.60 2.80
C ALA A 308 26.22 -4.72 1.93
N PHE A 309 26.75 -3.68 1.30
CA PHE A 309 26.01 -2.84 0.36
C PHE A 309 25.50 -3.64 -0.84
N LYS A 310 26.37 -4.48 -1.42
CA LYS A 310 26.00 -5.34 -2.54
C LYS A 310 24.90 -6.33 -2.13
N ASN A 311 25.12 -7.08 -1.03
CA ASN A 311 24.15 -8.08 -0.56
C ASN A 311 22.78 -7.47 -0.27
N ARG A 312 22.74 -6.24 0.27
CA ARG A 312 21.50 -5.49 0.51
C ARG A 312 20.75 -5.17 -0.79
N GLY A 313 21.45 -4.74 -1.84
CA GLY A 313 20.87 -4.51 -3.17
C GLY A 313 20.35 -5.80 -3.78
N ASP A 314 21.20 -6.85 -3.82
CA ASP A 314 20.84 -8.17 -4.35
C ASP A 314 19.60 -8.75 -3.65
N ALA A 315 19.45 -8.57 -2.33
CA ALA A 315 18.31 -9.06 -1.57
C ALA A 315 16.99 -8.36 -1.97
N ALA A 316 17.03 -7.04 -2.22
CA ALA A 316 15.86 -6.28 -2.69
C ALA A 316 15.37 -6.78 -4.05
N GLU A 317 16.29 -6.94 -4.99
CA GLU A 317 15.98 -7.46 -6.32
C GLU A 317 15.47 -8.91 -6.24
N GLU A 318 16.10 -9.76 -5.43
CA GLU A 318 15.70 -11.16 -5.27
C GLU A 318 14.30 -11.30 -4.66
N MET A 319 13.97 -10.52 -3.63
CA MET A 319 12.63 -10.51 -3.04
C MET A 319 11.59 -10.04 -4.05
N SER A 320 11.84 -8.92 -4.74
CA SER A 320 10.93 -8.37 -5.75
C SER A 320 10.71 -9.36 -6.91
N TYR A 321 11.78 -10.03 -7.35
CA TYR A 321 11.71 -11.07 -8.38
C TYR A 321 10.81 -12.24 -7.95
N ASN A 322 10.99 -12.73 -6.72
CA ASN A 322 10.20 -13.84 -6.19
C ASN A 322 8.72 -13.47 -6.04
N PHE A 323 8.40 -12.23 -5.67
CA PHE A 323 7.01 -11.77 -5.61
C PHE A 323 6.36 -11.79 -6.98
N LEU A 324 7.06 -11.31 -8.03
CA LEU A 324 6.50 -11.31 -9.38
C LEU A 324 6.40 -12.70 -10.00
N ILE A 325 7.31 -13.63 -9.68
CA ILE A 325 7.19 -15.04 -10.13
C ILE A 325 5.86 -15.66 -9.66
N ASN A 326 5.44 -15.36 -8.43
CA ASN A 326 4.21 -15.90 -7.87
C ASN A 326 2.95 -15.41 -8.62
N ILE A 327 3.06 -14.30 -9.36
CA ILE A 327 1.98 -13.71 -10.16
C ILE A 327 2.08 -14.11 -11.63
N PHE A 328 3.26 -13.91 -12.23
CA PHE A 328 3.45 -14.00 -13.68
C PHE A 328 3.96 -15.37 -14.15
N GLY A 329 4.44 -16.23 -13.22
CA GLY A 329 5.16 -17.45 -13.56
C GLY A 329 6.65 -17.18 -13.89
N MET A 330 7.48 -18.18 -13.65
CA MET A 330 8.95 -18.08 -13.79
C MET A 330 9.40 -17.78 -15.23
N GLU A 331 8.65 -18.24 -16.21
CA GLU A 331 8.93 -18.07 -17.65
C GLU A 331 8.68 -16.62 -18.12
N ASN A 332 7.88 -15.87 -17.40
CA ASN A 332 7.46 -14.51 -17.77
C ASN A 332 8.16 -13.42 -16.94
N VAL A 333 9.07 -13.79 -16.02
CA VAL A 333 9.79 -12.85 -15.17
C VAL A 333 11.29 -13.01 -15.37
N HIS A 334 11.95 -11.91 -15.70
CA HIS A 334 13.38 -11.87 -15.99
C HIS A 334 14.09 -10.87 -15.08
N ARG A 335 15.29 -11.22 -14.58
CA ARG A 335 16.12 -10.33 -13.75
C ARG A 335 17.38 -9.91 -14.49
N ASN A 336 17.90 -8.71 -14.10
CA ASN A 336 19.15 -8.17 -14.63
C ASN A 336 19.18 -8.21 -16.16
N VAL A 337 18.13 -7.65 -16.79
CA VAL A 337 17.99 -7.63 -18.23
C VAL A 337 18.77 -6.45 -18.79
N SER A 338 19.86 -6.73 -19.49
CA SER A 338 20.64 -5.70 -20.16
C SER A 338 19.97 -5.27 -21.46
N VAL A 339 19.89 -3.96 -21.67
CA VAL A 339 19.28 -3.33 -22.85
C VAL A 339 20.35 -2.81 -23.76
N TYR A 340 20.37 -3.29 -25.02
CA TYR A 340 21.33 -2.89 -26.03
C TYR A 340 20.67 -2.18 -27.21
N LYS A 341 21.22 -1.03 -27.60
CA LYS A 341 20.90 -0.33 -28.84
C LYS A 341 21.62 -0.96 -30.04
N SER A 342 22.80 -1.49 -29.81
CA SER A 342 23.62 -2.21 -30.80
C SER A 342 24.44 -3.29 -30.08
N LYS A 343 25.12 -4.17 -30.84
CA LYS A 343 25.95 -5.26 -30.27
C LYS A 343 27.00 -4.80 -29.23
N LYS A 344 27.39 -3.52 -29.23
CA LYS A 344 28.45 -2.98 -28.38
C LYS A 344 27.97 -1.83 -27.44
N GLU A 345 26.72 -1.37 -27.59
CA GLU A 345 26.21 -0.22 -26.90
C GLU A 345 25.06 -0.65 -25.95
N GLN A 346 25.43 -0.90 -24.71
CA GLN A 346 24.45 -1.09 -23.64
C GLN A 346 23.91 0.26 -23.21
N ILE A 347 22.58 0.40 -23.13
CA ILE A 347 21.90 1.65 -22.77
C ILE A 347 21.65 1.68 -21.28
N THR A 348 21.13 0.59 -20.71
CA THR A 348 20.70 0.48 -19.30
C THR A 348 20.51 -0.99 -18.94
N ASP A 349 20.20 -1.23 -17.66
CA ASP A 349 19.76 -2.52 -17.13
C ASP A 349 18.36 -2.38 -16.53
N ILE A 350 17.55 -3.42 -16.65
CA ILE A 350 16.27 -3.60 -15.98
C ILE A 350 16.49 -4.57 -14.84
N ASP A 351 16.25 -4.13 -13.59
CA ASP A 351 16.46 -5.01 -12.44
C ASP A 351 15.50 -6.20 -12.53
N ILE A 352 14.19 -5.95 -12.79
CA ILE A 352 13.20 -7.01 -13.04
C ILE A 352 12.24 -6.58 -14.14
N LEU A 353 12.00 -7.48 -15.10
CA LEU A 353 11.03 -7.35 -16.18
C LEU A 353 10.02 -8.50 -16.07
N ALA A 354 8.73 -8.19 -15.93
CA ALA A 354 7.65 -9.17 -15.99
C ALA A 354 6.69 -8.85 -17.14
N ILE A 355 6.17 -9.89 -17.82
CA ILE A 355 5.37 -9.75 -19.03
C ILE A 355 4.11 -10.59 -18.94
N ALA A 356 2.97 -10.02 -19.36
CA ALA A 356 1.73 -10.76 -19.58
C ALA A 356 0.99 -10.19 -20.79
N GLY A 357 0.82 -11.02 -21.84
CA GLY A 357 0.29 -10.59 -23.13
C GLY A 357 1.11 -9.44 -23.72
N ASN A 358 0.46 -8.33 -24.05
CA ASN A 358 1.11 -7.13 -24.60
C ASN A 358 1.45 -6.06 -23.53
N LYS A 359 1.47 -6.42 -22.25
CA LYS A 359 1.77 -5.52 -21.13
C LYS A 359 3.03 -5.97 -20.39
N ALA A 360 3.78 -5.01 -19.85
CA ALA A 360 4.99 -5.29 -19.08
C ALA A 360 5.02 -4.51 -17.75
N VAL A 361 5.76 -5.04 -16.79
CA VAL A 361 6.12 -4.38 -15.54
C VAL A 361 7.64 -4.29 -15.46
N ILE A 362 8.14 -3.12 -15.17
CA ILE A 362 9.56 -2.81 -15.01
C ILE A 362 9.76 -2.40 -13.55
N ILE A 363 10.51 -3.18 -12.79
CA ILE A 363 10.92 -2.80 -11.44
C ILE A 363 12.35 -2.27 -11.47
N GLN A 364 12.54 -1.13 -10.81
CA GLN A 364 13.84 -0.58 -10.44
C GLN A 364 13.92 -0.48 -8.91
N ALA A 365 14.84 -1.24 -8.30
CA ALA A 365 14.99 -1.32 -6.86
C ALA A 365 16.13 -0.44 -6.37
N LYS A 366 15.91 0.33 -5.31
CA LYS A 366 16.92 1.16 -4.66
C LYS A 366 16.96 0.92 -3.15
N SER A 367 18.14 0.68 -2.63
CA SER A 367 18.36 0.44 -1.20
C SER A 367 18.75 1.70 -0.44
N LYS A 368 18.19 2.86 -0.81
CA LYS A 368 18.42 4.13 -0.12
C LYS A 368 17.43 4.26 1.04
N LYS A 369 17.90 4.77 2.18
CA LYS A 369 17.11 5.05 3.39
C LYS A 369 17.05 6.56 3.62
N LEU A 370 15.98 7.03 4.30
CA LEU A 370 15.92 8.40 4.81
C LEU A 370 17.10 8.66 5.78
N THR A 371 17.79 9.76 5.53
CA THR A 371 18.87 10.21 6.42
C THR A 371 18.29 10.70 7.75
N GLN A 372 19.14 10.77 8.78
CA GLN A 372 18.73 11.30 10.08
C GLN A 372 18.21 12.75 9.96
N LEU A 373 18.84 13.56 9.11
CA LEU A 373 18.44 14.93 8.87
C LEU A 373 17.04 15.02 8.20
N SER A 374 16.73 14.09 7.29
CA SER A 374 15.38 13.98 6.72
C SER A 374 14.33 13.64 7.79
N LYS A 375 14.67 12.75 8.70
CA LYS A 375 13.77 12.34 9.80
C LYS A 375 13.44 13.51 10.75
N THR A 376 14.33 14.50 10.90
CA THR A 376 14.03 15.72 11.66
C THR A 376 13.16 16.74 10.90
N GLY A 377 12.72 16.40 9.69
CA GLY A 377 11.89 17.28 8.88
C GLY A 377 12.67 18.28 8.02
N ASN A 378 13.97 18.06 7.79
CA ASN A 378 14.74 18.93 6.87
C ASN A 378 14.32 18.67 5.43
N VAL A 379 13.57 19.60 4.87
CA VAL A 379 12.95 19.52 3.55
C VAL A 379 13.95 19.34 2.42
N THR A 380 15.06 20.07 2.47
CA THR A 380 16.11 19.95 1.45
C THR A 380 16.68 18.55 1.41
N GLN A 381 16.93 17.96 2.57
CA GLN A 381 17.44 16.61 2.67
C GLN A 381 16.39 15.56 2.28
N ILE A 382 15.11 15.78 2.62
CA ILE A 382 14.01 14.89 2.20
C ILE A 382 13.93 14.87 0.66
N LYS A 383 14.01 16.02 -0.01
CA LYS A 383 14.03 16.09 -1.48
C LYS A 383 15.25 15.38 -2.08
N GLU A 384 16.41 15.49 -1.44
CA GLU A 384 17.62 14.78 -1.89
C GLU A 384 17.51 13.27 -1.68
N ASP A 385 17.03 12.81 -0.53
CA ASP A 385 16.80 11.39 -0.26
C ASP A 385 15.75 10.80 -1.21
N PHE A 386 14.67 11.55 -1.51
CA PHE A 386 13.68 11.18 -2.50
C PHE A 386 14.30 11.06 -3.91
N ARG A 387 15.14 12.03 -4.27
CA ARG A 387 15.84 12.01 -5.56
C ARG A 387 16.70 10.75 -5.70
N GLU A 388 17.44 10.38 -4.68
CA GLU A 388 18.30 9.20 -4.68
C GLU A 388 17.50 7.86 -4.66
N ALA A 389 16.37 7.83 -3.97
CA ALA A 389 15.57 6.61 -3.80
C ALA A 389 14.56 6.38 -4.95
N VAL A 390 13.89 7.43 -5.41
CA VAL A 390 12.75 7.33 -6.33
C VAL A 390 13.06 7.96 -7.68
N GLN A 391 13.53 9.22 -7.74
CA GLN A 391 13.75 9.91 -9.02
C GLN A 391 14.74 9.16 -9.92
N LYS A 392 15.87 8.73 -9.38
CA LYS A 392 16.87 7.97 -10.16
C LYS A 392 16.35 6.63 -10.65
N ALA A 393 15.54 5.94 -9.83
CA ALA A 393 14.88 4.70 -10.25
C ALA A 393 13.89 4.96 -11.38
N TYR A 394 13.12 6.03 -11.28
CA TYR A 394 12.17 6.45 -12.30
C TYR A 394 12.85 6.84 -13.62
N ASP A 395 13.90 7.66 -13.56
CA ASP A 395 14.64 8.10 -14.75
C ASP A 395 15.23 6.89 -15.51
N GLN A 396 15.79 5.93 -14.78
CA GLN A 396 16.23 4.65 -15.33
C GLN A 396 15.07 3.84 -15.89
N GLY A 397 13.95 3.77 -15.16
CA GLY A 397 12.73 3.08 -15.56
C GLY A 397 12.11 3.63 -16.84
N LEU A 398 12.17 4.95 -17.08
CA LEU A 398 11.73 5.56 -18.34
C LEU A 398 12.55 5.08 -19.54
N ILE A 399 13.87 5.03 -19.39
CA ILE A 399 14.77 4.51 -20.45
C ILE A 399 14.46 3.03 -20.72
N CYS A 400 14.28 2.24 -19.66
CA CYS A 400 13.89 0.83 -19.76
C CYS A 400 12.53 0.66 -20.44
N ARG A 401 11.55 1.48 -20.08
CA ARG A 401 10.20 1.46 -20.66
C ARG A 401 10.24 1.74 -22.16
N GLU A 402 10.94 2.78 -22.57
CA GLU A 402 11.12 3.10 -23.99
C GLU A 402 11.77 1.94 -24.74
N ALA A 403 12.79 1.32 -24.14
CA ALA A 403 13.51 0.20 -24.73
C ALA A 403 12.63 -1.05 -24.88
N VAL A 404 11.77 -1.35 -23.92
CA VAL A 404 10.84 -2.50 -23.96
C VAL A 404 9.76 -2.31 -25.02
N ILE A 405 9.22 -1.09 -25.13
CA ILE A 405 8.19 -0.75 -26.13
C ILE A 405 8.79 -0.68 -27.54
N ASN A 406 10.04 -0.25 -27.67
CA ASN A 406 10.72 -0.07 -28.96
C ASN A 406 11.41 -1.36 -29.41
N LYS A 407 10.87 -2.00 -30.46
CA LYS A 407 11.38 -3.25 -31.02
C LYS A 407 12.83 -3.20 -31.55
N ASN A 408 13.42 -2.03 -31.68
CA ASN A 408 14.80 -1.88 -32.21
C ASN A 408 15.87 -2.17 -31.17
N ASN A 409 15.50 -2.30 -29.88
CA ASN A 409 16.42 -2.61 -28.80
C ASN A 409 16.47 -4.13 -28.55
N LYS A 410 17.66 -4.62 -28.20
CA LYS A 410 17.86 -6.01 -27.78
C LYS A 410 17.83 -6.09 -26.26
N LEU A 411 17.03 -6.98 -25.77
CA LEU A 411 16.96 -7.33 -24.35
C LEU A 411 17.72 -8.65 -24.16
N VAL A 412 18.67 -8.65 -23.24
CA VAL A 412 19.52 -9.82 -22.98
C VAL A 412 19.46 -10.15 -21.49
N ASP A 413 19.12 -11.39 -21.16
CA ASP A 413 19.03 -11.83 -19.76
C ASP A 413 20.42 -11.96 -19.09
N SER A 414 20.45 -12.25 -17.82
CA SER A 414 21.67 -12.44 -17.03
C SER A 414 22.55 -13.61 -17.50
N LYS A 415 22.03 -14.49 -18.36
CA LYS A 415 22.76 -15.63 -18.96
C LYS A 415 23.31 -15.31 -20.35
N GLY A 416 23.06 -14.08 -20.84
CA GLY A 416 23.49 -13.67 -22.19
C GLY A 416 22.54 -14.12 -23.29
N VAL A 417 21.34 -14.60 -22.97
CA VAL A 417 20.32 -15.02 -23.93
C VAL A 417 19.44 -13.83 -24.30
N GLU A 418 19.24 -13.62 -25.58
CA GLU A 418 18.34 -12.59 -26.12
C GLU A 418 16.88 -12.98 -25.82
N LEU A 419 16.16 -12.08 -25.14
CA LEU A 419 14.75 -12.24 -24.86
C LEU A 419 13.94 -11.84 -26.10
N ILE A 420 13.22 -12.81 -26.67
CA ILE A 420 12.30 -12.56 -27.77
C ILE A 420 10.91 -12.32 -27.14
N LEU A 421 10.50 -11.06 -27.11
CA LEU A 421 9.15 -10.71 -26.69
C LEU A 421 8.15 -11.17 -27.75
N GLY A 422 7.29 -12.13 -27.43
CA GLY A 422 6.40 -12.79 -28.40
C GLY A 422 5.38 -11.84 -29.04
N GLU A 423 4.83 -10.94 -28.25
CA GLU A 423 3.88 -9.91 -28.70
C GLU A 423 4.49 -8.51 -28.63
N TYR A 424 3.89 -7.57 -29.36
CA TYR A 424 4.21 -6.15 -29.23
C TYR A 424 3.76 -5.64 -27.87
N ILE A 425 4.72 -5.15 -27.05
CA ILE A 425 4.39 -4.49 -25.78
C ILE A 425 3.94 -3.07 -26.09
N ASP A 426 2.70 -2.75 -25.79
CA ASP A 426 2.12 -1.42 -25.98
C ASP A 426 2.05 -0.59 -24.70
N GLU A 427 2.02 -1.25 -23.53
CA GLU A 427 2.07 -0.59 -22.22
C GLU A 427 3.11 -1.27 -21.32
N ALA A 428 3.92 -0.44 -20.65
CA ALA A 428 4.85 -0.90 -19.65
C ALA A 428 4.78 0.04 -18.42
N TYR A 429 4.57 -0.55 -17.24
CA TYR A 429 4.43 0.16 -15.97
C TYR A 429 5.76 0.13 -15.23
N ILE A 430 6.13 1.27 -14.63
CA ILE A 430 7.36 1.42 -13.87
C ILE A 430 7.01 1.34 -12.37
N ILE A 431 7.68 0.45 -11.65
CA ILE A 431 7.62 0.38 -10.20
C ILE A 431 8.99 0.70 -9.61
N CYS A 432 9.06 1.75 -8.80
CA CYS A 432 10.24 2.11 -8.02
C CYS A 432 10.13 1.47 -6.64
N VAL A 433 10.95 0.46 -6.33
CA VAL A 433 10.90 -0.26 -5.05
C VAL A 433 11.99 0.23 -4.13
N THR A 434 11.63 0.60 -2.90
CA THR A 434 12.59 0.91 -1.82
C THR A 434 12.66 -0.25 -0.82
N THR A 435 13.85 -0.53 -0.29
CA THR A 435 14.03 -1.57 0.75
C THR A 435 13.60 -1.12 2.13
N ASP A 436 13.53 0.19 2.33
CA ASP A 436 13.21 0.79 3.61
C ASP A 436 11.94 1.63 3.48
N HIS A 437 11.29 1.84 4.61
CA HIS A 437 10.07 2.62 4.67
C HIS A 437 10.36 4.11 4.44
N TYR A 438 9.58 4.73 3.56
CA TYR A 438 9.54 6.17 3.31
C TYR A 438 8.13 6.66 3.66
N PRO A 439 7.85 7.04 4.92
CA PRO A 439 6.51 7.44 5.34
C PRO A 439 6.00 8.58 4.46
N ALA A 440 4.79 8.45 3.95
CA ALA A 440 4.03 9.44 3.19
C ALA A 440 4.72 10.06 1.96
N VAL A 441 6.06 10.14 1.92
CA VAL A 441 6.82 10.72 0.80
C VAL A 441 6.55 9.97 -0.51
N ILE A 442 6.42 8.65 -0.43
CA ILE A 442 6.06 7.80 -1.57
C ILE A 442 4.62 8.10 -2.04
N ASN A 443 3.70 8.32 -1.12
CA ASN A 443 2.30 8.61 -1.43
C ASN A 443 2.09 10.04 -1.97
N GLN A 444 3.08 10.93 -1.77
CA GLN A 444 3.11 12.28 -2.32
C GLN A 444 4.00 12.40 -3.56
N LEU A 445 4.18 11.31 -4.29
CA LEU A 445 5.04 11.19 -5.47
C LEU A 445 4.86 12.35 -6.46
N TYR A 446 3.62 12.75 -6.72
CA TYR A 446 3.28 13.83 -7.65
C TYR A 446 3.88 15.20 -7.25
N SER A 447 4.17 15.42 -5.97
CA SER A 447 4.72 16.70 -5.46
C SER A 447 6.24 16.82 -5.65
N TYR A 448 6.94 15.70 -5.70
CA TYR A 448 8.41 15.67 -5.69
C TYR A 448 9.01 15.13 -6.97
N LEU A 449 8.23 14.41 -7.78
CA LEU A 449 8.73 13.80 -9.00
C LEU A 449 8.91 14.85 -10.10
N SER A 450 10.13 14.95 -10.62
CA SER A 450 10.42 15.70 -11.83
C SER A 450 10.17 14.82 -13.05
N LYS A 451 9.24 15.19 -13.93
CA LYS A 451 8.89 14.47 -15.16
C LYS A 451 8.39 15.39 -16.24
N LYS A 452 8.50 14.98 -17.51
CA LYS A 452 7.81 15.64 -18.62
C LYS A 452 6.32 15.38 -18.53
N GLU A 453 5.51 16.27 -19.10
CA GLU A 453 4.05 16.13 -19.07
C GLU A 453 3.58 14.83 -19.74
N THR A 454 4.26 14.43 -20.82
CA THR A 454 3.98 13.22 -21.61
C THR A 454 4.42 11.91 -20.95
N ASP A 455 5.31 11.98 -19.95
CA ASP A 455 5.81 10.77 -19.30
C ASP A 455 4.79 10.22 -18.31
N PRO A 456 4.62 8.89 -18.19
CA PRO A 456 3.73 8.29 -17.22
C PRO A 456 4.27 8.49 -15.80
N TYR A 457 3.40 8.48 -14.80
CA TYR A 457 3.82 8.34 -13.41
C TYR A 457 4.32 6.91 -13.15
N PRO A 458 5.35 6.72 -12.32
CA PRO A 458 5.64 5.41 -11.77
C PRO A 458 4.70 5.11 -10.62
N LEU A 459 4.68 3.86 -10.18
CA LEU A 459 4.27 3.49 -8.85
C LEU A 459 5.52 3.37 -7.98
N ALA A 460 5.58 4.09 -6.87
CA ALA A 460 6.65 3.93 -5.89
C ALA A 460 6.10 3.28 -4.63
N MET A 461 6.78 2.27 -4.12
CA MET A 461 6.39 1.57 -2.89
C MET A 461 7.61 0.93 -2.22
N ASN A 462 7.49 0.64 -0.94
CA ASN A 462 8.50 -0.15 -0.25
C ASN A 462 8.32 -1.65 -0.52
N ILE A 463 9.32 -2.45 -0.19
CA ILE A 463 9.32 -3.90 -0.43
C ILE A 463 8.23 -4.64 0.37
N PHE A 464 7.83 -4.11 1.52
CA PHE A 464 6.79 -4.70 2.38
C PHE A 464 5.39 -4.48 1.78
N ASP A 465 5.14 -3.28 1.24
CA ASP A 465 3.90 -2.99 0.51
C ASP A 465 3.79 -3.87 -0.73
N LEU A 466 4.90 -4.08 -1.46
CA LEU A 466 4.92 -4.97 -2.62
C LEU A 466 4.55 -6.42 -2.24
N ASP A 467 5.02 -6.93 -1.09
CA ASP A 467 4.62 -8.24 -0.56
C ASP A 467 3.10 -8.32 -0.36
N VAL A 468 2.51 -7.30 0.27
CA VAL A 468 1.06 -7.27 0.52
C VAL A 468 0.27 -7.18 -0.78
N VAL A 469 0.65 -6.27 -1.68
CA VAL A 469 -0.02 -6.11 -2.99
C VAL A 469 0.02 -7.41 -3.78
N THR A 470 1.17 -8.07 -3.86
CA THR A 470 1.34 -9.33 -4.59
C THR A 470 0.69 -10.53 -3.90
N TYR A 471 0.48 -10.45 -2.58
CA TYR A 471 -0.28 -11.46 -1.84
C TYR A 471 -1.77 -11.48 -2.24
N TYR A 472 -2.37 -10.30 -2.45
CA TYR A 472 -3.79 -10.20 -2.81
C TYR A 472 -4.03 -10.30 -4.31
N LEU A 473 -3.17 -9.71 -5.13
CA LEU A 473 -3.31 -9.64 -6.58
C LEU A 473 -2.46 -10.74 -7.25
N LYS A 474 -2.95 -11.97 -7.20
CA LYS A 474 -2.23 -13.15 -7.72
C LYS A 474 -2.41 -13.41 -9.22
N ASP A 475 -3.38 -12.75 -9.84
CA ASP A 475 -3.60 -12.81 -11.28
C ASP A 475 -2.81 -11.69 -11.97
N PRO A 476 -2.01 -11.98 -13.02
CA PRO A 476 -1.17 -10.97 -13.65
C PRO A 476 -1.97 -9.80 -14.25
N PHE A 477 -3.17 -10.06 -14.78
CA PHE A 477 -3.99 -9.00 -15.37
C PHE A 477 -4.69 -8.15 -14.30
N GLU A 478 -5.06 -8.75 -13.17
CA GLU A 478 -5.60 -8.00 -12.03
C GLU A 478 -4.52 -7.10 -11.41
N PHE A 479 -3.29 -7.60 -11.28
CA PHE A 479 -2.15 -6.82 -10.83
C PHE A 479 -1.83 -5.67 -11.80
N LEU A 480 -1.77 -5.93 -13.10
CA LEU A 480 -1.55 -4.91 -14.13
C LEU A 480 -2.66 -3.88 -14.16
N TYR A 481 -3.92 -4.29 -13.96
CA TYR A 481 -5.04 -3.37 -13.86
C TYR A 481 -4.93 -2.47 -12.64
N TYR A 482 -4.52 -3.01 -11.49
CA TYR A 482 -4.22 -2.22 -10.30
C TYR A 482 -3.15 -1.16 -10.59
N LEU A 483 -2.04 -1.54 -11.24
CA LEU A 483 -0.98 -0.60 -11.62
C LEU A 483 -1.51 0.52 -12.51
N ARG A 484 -2.34 0.18 -13.52
CA ARG A 484 -2.97 1.17 -14.40
C ARG A 484 -3.81 2.18 -13.60
N GLN A 485 -4.66 1.69 -12.70
CA GLN A 485 -5.51 2.56 -11.88
C GLN A 485 -4.67 3.44 -10.95
N ARG A 486 -3.66 2.90 -10.30
CA ARG A 486 -2.75 3.66 -9.42
C ARG A 486 -2.01 4.77 -10.16
N VAL A 487 -1.47 4.47 -11.34
CA VAL A 487 -0.77 5.46 -12.18
C VAL A 487 -1.72 6.57 -12.62
N ASN A 488 -2.92 6.21 -13.07
CA ASN A 488 -3.93 7.17 -13.53
C ASN A 488 -4.43 8.08 -12.38
N LEU A 489 -4.53 7.53 -11.17
CA LEU A 489 -5.03 8.26 -9.99
C LEU A 489 -3.95 9.05 -9.25
N THR A 490 -2.67 9.00 -9.66
CA THR A 490 -1.56 9.64 -8.92
C THR A 490 -1.77 11.15 -8.70
N ARG A 491 -2.43 11.86 -9.62
CA ARG A 491 -2.77 13.28 -9.45
C ARG A 491 -4.09 13.50 -8.72
N TYR A 492 -4.98 12.54 -8.77
CA TYR A 492 -6.37 12.68 -8.38
C TYR A 492 -6.62 12.18 -6.95
N ALA A 493 -6.17 10.97 -6.62
CA ALA A 493 -6.41 10.37 -5.31
C ALA A 493 -5.23 10.52 -4.36
N ARG A 494 -5.54 10.71 -3.08
CA ARG A 494 -4.60 10.78 -1.96
C ARG A 494 -4.96 9.74 -0.91
N ALA A 495 -3.95 9.15 -0.31
CA ALA A 495 -4.07 8.26 0.83
C ALA A 495 -2.84 8.35 1.73
N GLY A 496 -2.97 7.99 2.99
CA GLY A 496 -1.87 7.92 3.94
C GLY A 496 -0.93 6.72 3.67
N SER A 497 -1.47 5.65 3.07
CA SER A 497 -0.72 4.41 2.83
C SER A 497 -1.09 3.75 1.51
N GLU A 498 -0.20 2.89 0.98
CA GLU A 498 -0.51 2.05 -0.18
C GLU A 498 -1.62 1.03 0.16
N MET A 499 -1.75 0.66 1.44
CA MET A 499 -2.80 -0.25 1.91
C MET A 499 -4.20 0.33 1.74
N ALA A 500 -4.37 1.65 1.86
CA ALA A 500 -5.65 2.31 1.61
C ALA A 500 -6.03 2.23 0.10
N TYR A 501 -5.07 2.41 -0.80
CA TYR A 501 -5.30 2.20 -2.24
C TYR A 501 -5.64 0.74 -2.55
N LEU A 502 -4.89 -0.22 -1.98
CA LEU A 502 -5.13 -1.63 -2.20
C LEU A 502 -6.49 -2.06 -1.65
N GLY A 503 -6.84 -1.65 -0.43
CA GLY A 503 -8.14 -1.93 0.18
C GLY A 503 -9.31 -1.35 -0.62
N SER A 504 -9.18 -0.11 -1.10
CA SER A 504 -10.15 0.52 -2.01
C SER A 504 -10.25 -0.25 -3.33
N HIS A 505 -9.11 -0.68 -3.91
CA HIS A 505 -9.09 -1.49 -5.13
C HIS A 505 -9.81 -2.83 -4.93
N LEU A 506 -9.49 -3.56 -3.87
CA LEU A 506 -10.11 -4.84 -3.57
C LEU A 506 -11.62 -4.71 -3.30
N LYS A 507 -12.07 -3.55 -2.84
CA LYS A 507 -13.46 -3.28 -2.53
C LYS A 507 -14.25 -2.66 -3.69
N GLN A 508 -13.65 -1.78 -4.49
CA GLN A 508 -14.35 -1.00 -5.52
C GLN A 508 -13.49 -0.66 -6.76
N LYS A 509 -12.38 -1.37 -7.00
CA LYS A 509 -11.52 -1.23 -8.19
C LYS A 509 -10.86 0.14 -8.40
N LEU A 510 -10.75 0.98 -7.39
CA LEU A 510 -10.18 2.33 -7.51
C LEU A 510 -10.85 3.16 -8.62
N PHE A 511 -12.16 3.10 -8.75
CA PHE A 511 -12.88 3.99 -9.67
C PHE A 511 -12.87 5.42 -9.12
N PRO A 512 -12.48 6.43 -9.92
CA PRO A 512 -12.56 7.82 -9.50
C PRO A 512 -14.00 8.24 -9.23
N LEU A 513 -14.21 9.13 -8.26
CA LEU A 513 -15.52 9.72 -8.02
C LEU A 513 -15.87 10.67 -9.17
N GLU A 514 -17.02 10.45 -9.82
CA GLU A 514 -17.49 11.32 -10.90
C GLU A 514 -17.71 12.76 -10.42
N GLY A 515 -17.10 13.71 -11.13
CA GLY A 515 -17.31 15.15 -10.90
C GLY A 515 -16.52 15.74 -9.74
N ALA A 516 -15.61 14.99 -9.13
CA ALA A 516 -14.69 15.50 -8.12
C ALA A 516 -13.35 15.87 -8.75
N ASP A 517 -12.75 16.99 -8.31
CA ASP A 517 -11.41 17.43 -8.75
C ASP A 517 -10.28 16.71 -8.02
N GLY A 518 -10.60 15.92 -6.98
CA GLY A 518 -9.69 15.08 -6.20
C GLY A 518 -10.43 14.27 -5.15
N GLU A 519 -9.78 13.22 -4.66
CA GLU A 519 -10.33 12.29 -3.68
C GLU A 519 -9.30 11.98 -2.58
N PHE A 520 -9.76 11.98 -1.32
CA PHE A 520 -9.03 11.40 -0.22
C PHE A 520 -9.60 10.03 0.09
N LEU A 521 -8.78 9.00 -0.04
CA LEU A 521 -9.18 7.65 0.34
C LEU A 521 -9.16 7.52 1.86
N ASP A 522 -10.26 7.07 2.41
CA ASP A 522 -10.42 6.86 3.84
C ASP A 522 -9.51 5.72 4.34
N GLU A 523 -8.84 5.93 5.47
CA GLU A 523 -7.95 4.94 6.08
C GLU A 523 -8.67 3.66 6.54
N SER A 524 -10.00 3.66 6.61
CA SER A 524 -10.78 2.44 6.83
C SER A 524 -10.53 1.35 5.77
N TYR A 525 -10.09 1.73 4.57
CA TYR A 525 -9.65 0.78 3.57
C TYR A 525 -8.35 0.07 3.96
N ALA A 526 -7.39 0.79 4.54
CA ALA A 526 -6.16 0.19 5.08
C ALA A 526 -6.47 -0.74 6.25
N GLN A 527 -7.37 -0.34 7.15
CA GLN A 527 -7.80 -1.16 8.29
C GLN A 527 -8.37 -2.53 7.87
N LEU A 528 -9.01 -2.62 6.69
CA LEU A 528 -9.46 -3.90 6.14
C LEU A 528 -8.28 -4.81 5.80
N ILE A 529 -7.20 -4.27 5.26
CA ILE A 529 -5.96 -5.00 4.98
C ILE A 529 -5.29 -5.41 6.30
N ASP A 530 -5.19 -4.48 7.25
CA ASP A 530 -4.60 -4.72 8.58
C ASP A 530 -5.34 -5.81 9.37
N ALA A 531 -6.65 -5.92 9.21
CA ALA A 531 -7.44 -6.99 9.80
C ALA A 531 -7.24 -8.35 9.09
N ASN A 532 -7.04 -8.35 7.78
CA ASN A 532 -7.01 -9.58 6.97
C ASN A 532 -5.60 -10.14 6.79
N PHE A 533 -4.62 -9.32 6.43
CA PHE A 533 -3.31 -9.80 6.00
C PHE A 533 -2.55 -10.54 7.12
N PRO A 534 -2.42 -10.00 8.35
CA PRO A 534 -1.78 -10.73 9.44
C PRO A 534 -2.51 -12.03 9.78
N ALA A 535 -3.85 -12.01 9.84
CA ALA A 535 -4.65 -13.19 10.11
C ALA A 535 -4.51 -14.27 9.02
N SER A 536 -4.27 -13.88 7.77
CA SER A 536 -4.09 -14.82 6.65
C SER A 536 -2.67 -15.42 6.57
N ARG A 537 -1.69 -14.81 7.27
CA ARG A 537 -0.30 -15.29 7.37
C ARG A 537 -0.05 -16.12 8.65
N SER A 538 -1.02 -16.22 9.53
CA SER A 538 -1.01 -17.06 10.72
C SER A 538 -2.15 -18.08 10.66
N ASP A 539 -2.07 -19.14 11.47
CA ASP A 539 -3.14 -20.15 11.62
C ASP A 539 -4.34 -19.64 12.45
N SER A 540 -4.38 -18.35 12.74
CA SER A 540 -5.45 -17.73 13.52
C SER A 540 -6.76 -17.69 12.73
N PRO A 541 -7.93 -17.89 13.40
CA PRO A 541 -9.23 -17.74 12.76
C PRO A 541 -9.39 -16.36 12.14
N ARG A 542 -9.96 -16.29 10.94
CA ARG A 542 -10.28 -15.03 10.30
C ARG A 542 -11.38 -14.31 11.07
N THR A 543 -11.17 -13.02 11.32
CA THR A 543 -12.16 -12.15 11.95
C THR A 543 -13.28 -11.79 10.97
N LYS A 544 -14.44 -11.35 11.48
CA LYS A 544 -15.52 -10.82 10.63
C LYS A 544 -15.07 -9.61 9.83
N ALA A 545 -14.19 -8.78 10.38
CA ALA A 545 -13.57 -7.66 9.69
C ALA A 545 -12.75 -8.14 8.48
N ALA A 546 -11.98 -9.21 8.64
CA ALA A 546 -11.22 -9.83 7.56
C ALA A 546 -12.10 -10.36 6.41
N GLU A 547 -13.29 -10.88 6.73
CA GLU A 547 -14.24 -11.38 5.73
C GLU A 547 -14.89 -10.24 4.91
N GLN A 548 -15.05 -9.04 5.50
CA GLN A 548 -15.67 -7.90 4.83
C GLN A 548 -14.88 -7.38 3.63
N LEU A 549 -13.57 -7.58 3.58
CA LEU A 549 -12.73 -7.18 2.46
C LEU A 549 -13.18 -7.81 1.13
N PHE A 550 -13.67 -9.05 1.19
CA PHE A 550 -13.99 -9.84 0.00
C PHE A 550 -15.48 -10.03 -0.25
N ALA A 551 -16.36 -9.52 0.65
CA ALA A 551 -17.77 -9.92 0.67
C ALA A 551 -18.63 -9.44 -0.51
N ASN A 552 -18.19 -8.48 -1.33
CA ASN A 552 -19.17 -7.71 -2.07
C ASN A 552 -19.11 -7.69 -3.60
N TRP A 553 -18.22 -8.42 -4.27
CA TRP A 553 -18.21 -8.22 -5.71
C TRP A 553 -17.67 -9.35 -6.60
N LYS A 554 -17.79 -10.60 -6.13
CA LYS A 554 -17.60 -11.76 -6.99
C LYS A 554 -18.93 -12.14 -7.65
N ASN A 555 -19.26 -11.50 -8.79
CA ASN A 555 -20.18 -12.14 -9.72
C ASN A 555 -19.44 -13.31 -10.37
N GLU A 556 -19.75 -14.53 -9.95
CA GLU A 556 -19.09 -15.77 -10.43
C GLU A 556 -19.15 -15.92 -11.96
N LYS A 557 -20.26 -15.53 -12.57
CA LYS A 557 -20.43 -15.63 -14.02
C LYS A 557 -19.62 -14.58 -14.78
N PHE A 558 -19.47 -13.38 -14.19
CA PHE A 558 -18.60 -12.36 -14.78
C PHE A 558 -17.15 -12.77 -14.63
N GLN A 559 -16.77 -13.38 -13.52
CA GLN A 559 -15.43 -13.97 -13.35
C GLN A 559 -15.18 -15.09 -14.38
N GLN A 560 -16.15 -15.95 -14.61
CA GLN A 560 -16.07 -16.98 -15.66
C GLN A 560 -15.88 -16.36 -17.06
N LEU A 561 -16.54 -15.23 -17.36
CA LEU A 561 -16.32 -14.52 -18.63
C LEU A 561 -14.90 -13.99 -18.73
N LEU A 562 -14.38 -13.38 -17.67
CA LEU A 562 -12.99 -12.91 -17.61
C LEU A 562 -12.00 -14.06 -17.83
N ASP A 563 -12.19 -15.19 -17.15
CA ASP A 563 -11.35 -16.37 -17.30
C ASP A 563 -11.42 -16.95 -18.72
N GLN A 564 -12.61 -16.99 -19.32
CA GLN A 564 -12.78 -17.40 -20.73
C GLN A 564 -12.04 -16.49 -21.71
N VAL A 565 -12.02 -15.16 -21.45
CA VAL A 565 -11.28 -14.22 -22.28
C VAL A 565 -9.78 -14.43 -22.10
N LYS A 566 -9.28 -14.63 -20.88
CA LYS A 566 -7.87 -14.93 -20.58
C LYS A 566 -7.41 -16.22 -21.29
N ASP A 567 -8.19 -17.28 -21.14
CA ASP A 567 -7.87 -18.61 -21.68
C ASP A 567 -7.91 -18.64 -23.21
N SER A 568 -8.67 -17.73 -23.84
CA SER A 568 -8.79 -17.70 -25.29
C SER A 568 -7.48 -17.38 -26.02
N GLN A 569 -6.60 -16.59 -25.40
CA GLN A 569 -5.34 -16.11 -25.98
C GLN A 569 -5.48 -15.55 -27.39
N VAL A 570 -6.68 -15.08 -27.77
CA VAL A 570 -6.89 -14.47 -29.08
C VAL A 570 -6.33 -13.04 -29.11
N PRO A 571 -5.86 -12.53 -30.25
CA PRO A 571 -5.34 -11.16 -30.33
C PRO A 571 -6.30 -10.14 -29.73
N GLY A 572 -5.80 -9.23 -28.88
CA GLY A 572 -6.59 -8.22 -28.19
C GLY A 572 -7.23 -8.67 -26.87
N PHE A 573 -6.98 -9.90 -26.42
CA PHE A 573 -7.56 -10.40 -25.17
C PHE A 573 -7.15 -9.58 -23.93
N THR A 574 -5.93 -9.05 -23.87
CA THR A 574 -5.46 -8.22 -22.73
C THR A 574 -6.20 -6.91 -22.64
N ASP A 575 -6.43 -6.24 -23.77
CA ASP A 575 -7.22 -5.01 -23.81
C ASP A 575 -8.70 -5.28 -23.48
N ALA A 576 -9.22 -6.43 -23.91
CA ALA A 576 -10.57 -6.88 -23.57
C ALA A 576 -10.73 -7.12 -22.06
N ILE A 577 -9.75 -7.75 -21.40
CA ILE A 577 -9.73 -7.95 -19.95
C ILE A 577 -9.78 -6.61 -19.22
N PHE A 578 -8.91 -5.67 -19.60
CA PHE A 578 -8.85 -4.35 -18.98
C PHE A 578 -10.18 -3.58 -19.15
N TYR A 579 -10.76 -3.66 -20.34
CA TYR A 579 -12.06 -3.06 -20.61
C TYR A 579 -13.18 -3.70 -19.77
N LEU A 580 -13.16 -5.01 -19.60
CA LEU A 580 -14.12 -5.72 -18.75
C LEU A 580 -13.93 -5.38 -17.27
N TYR A 581 -12.70 -5.17 -16.81
CA TYR A 581 -12.45 -4.70 -15.45
C TYR A 581 -12.99 -3.29 -15.18
N ASP A 582 -13.11 -2.45 -16.20
CA ASP A 582 -13.75 -1.12 -16.09
C ASP A 582 -15.28 -1.22 -15.92
N ILE A 583 -15.89 -2.40 -16.12
CA ILE A 583 -17.31 -2.63 -15.91
C ILE A 583 -17.53 -3.06 -14.45
N SER A 584 -18.31 -2.31 -13.70
CA SER A 584 -18.58 -2.56 -12.28
C SER A 584 -20.01 -2.98 -11.97
N GLY A 585 -20.20 -3.69 -10.85
CA GLY A 585 -21.48 -3.91 -10.18
C GLY A 585 -22.62 -4.35 -11.11
N ASP A 586 -23.69 -3.56 -11.13
CA ASP A 586 -24.90 -3.82 -11.92
C ASP A 586 -24.65 -3.93 -13.43
N GLY A 587 -23.59 -3.30 -13.94
CA GLY A 587 -23.20 -3.38 -15.35
C GLY A 587 -22.70 -4.77 -15.73
N ALA A 588 -21.89 -5.38 -14.88
CA ALA A 588 -21.40 -6.72 -15.06
C ALA A 588 -22.54 -7.76 -15.02
N ASP A 589 -23.47 -7.64 -14.07
CA ASP A 589 -24.65 -8.51 -13.97
C ASP A 589 -25.55 -8.44 -15.22
N LYS A 590 -25.80 -7.22 -15.73
CA LYS A 590 -26.58 -7.01 -16.94
C LYS A 590 -25.88 -7.59 -18.15
N LEU A 591 -24.57 -7.39 -18.29
CA LEU A 591 -23.78 -7.93 -19.39
C LEU A 591 -23.86 -9.47 -19.44
N VAL A 592 -23.58 -10.13 -18.33
CA VAL A 592 -23.60 -11.60 -18.27
C VAL A 592 -24.99 -12.16 -18.55
N SER A 593 -26.04 -11.56 -17.96
CA SER A 593 -27.43 -11.97 -18.21
C SER A 593 -27.81 -11.81 -19.68
N ALA A 594 -27.32 -10.75 -20.32
CA ALA A 594 -27.58 -10.50 -21.74
C ALA A 594 -26.80 -11.48 -22.64
N ILE A 595 -25.54 -11.80 -22.31
CA ILE A 595 -24.77 -12.81 -23.04
C ILE A 595 -25.46 -14.19 -22.97
N GLU A 596 -25.89 -14.62 -21.78
CA GLU A 596 -26.62 -15.88 -21.63
C GLU A 596 -27.89 -15.92 -22.46
N ARG A 597 -28.64 -14.81 -22.54
CA ARG A 597 -29.83 -14.71 -23.34
C ARG A 597 -29.52 -14.90 -24.83
N VAL A 598 -28.49 -14.24 -25.34
CA VAL A 598 -28.05 -14.38 -26.74
C VAL A 598 -27.64 -15.80 -27.06
N LYS A 599 -26.84 -16.45 -26.21
CA LYS A 599 -26.46 -17.86 -26.35
C LYS A 599 -27.67 -18.80 -26.39
N LYS A 600 -28.66 -18.59 -25.50
CA LYS A 600 -29.90 -19.39 -25.47
C LYS A 600 -30.76 -19.21 -26.74
N MET A 601 -30.79 -17.99 -27.30
CA MET A 601 -31.50 -17.74 -28.56
C MET A 601 -30.85 -18.48 -29.72
N THR A 602 -29.49 -18.43 -29.82
CA THR A 602 -28.73 -19.15 -30.86
C THR A 602 -28.93 -20.66 -30.76
N ILE A 603 -28.94 -21.22 -29.54
CA ILE A 603 -29.22 -22.67 -29.34
C ILE A 603 -30.62 -23.02 -29.78
N ARG A 604 -31.63 -22.17 -29.51
CA ARG A 604 -33.02 -22.45 -29.76
C ARG A 604 -33.40 -22.54 -31.24
N ASP A 605 -32.84 -21.64 -32.08
CA ASP A 605 -33.27 -21.51 -33.46
C ASP A 605 -32.14 -21.77 -34.49
N GLY A 606 -30.92 -22.07 -34.01
CA GLY A 606 -29.78 -22.34 -34.89
C GLY A 606 -29.31 -21.15 -35.71
N LYS A 607 -29.67 -19.92 -35.32
CA LYS A 607 -29.30 -18.70 -36.04
C LYS A 607 -28.31 -17.87 -35.23
N ARG A 608 -27.55 -17.03 -35.93
CA ARG A 608 -26.69 -16.03 -35.31
C ARG A 608 -27.55 -15.00 -34.57
N HIS A 609 -27.17 -14.70 -33.33
CA HIS A 609 -27.74 -13.64 -32.53
C HIS A 609 -26.67 -12.74 -32.00
N ASP A 610 -26.96 -11.44 -31.91
CA ASP A 610 -26.06 -10.43 -31.35
C ASP A 610 -26.76 -9.54 -30.34
N LEU A 611 -25.95 -8.90 -29.51
CA LEU A 611 -26.32 -7.90 -28.53
C LEU A 611 -25.28 -6.80 -28.55
N SER A 612 -25.73 -5.55 -28.51
CA SER A 612 -24.85 -4.41 -28.28
C SER A 612 -25.34 -3.58 -27.09
N MET A 613 -24.43 -3.13 -26.26
CA MET A 613 -24.70 -2.33 -25.07
C MET A 613 -23.79 -1.10 -25.08
N ILE A 614 -24.34 0.05 -24.67
CA ILE A 614 -23.60 1.30 -24.50
C ILE A 614 -23.53 1.58 -22.99
N PHE A 615 -22.39 2.02 -22.50
CA PHE A 615 -22.24 2.46 -21.13
C PHE A 615 -22.67 3.91 -20.94
N GLU A 616 -22.89 4.31 -19.68
CA GLU A 616 -23.51 5.60 -19.30
C GLU A 616 -22.87 6.84 -19.89
N ASN A 617 -21.54 6.82 -20.03
CA ASN A 617 -20.79 7.92 -20.62
C ASN A 617 -21.12 8.14 -22.11
N GLY A 618 -21.86 7.22 -22.76
CA GLY A 618 -22.14 7.23 -24.19
C GLY A 618 -20.89 7.07 -25.08
N LYS A 619 -19.70 6.99 -24.47
CA LYS A 619 -18.40 6.98 -25.15
C LYS A 619 -17.78 5.60 -25.27
N SER A 620 -18.39 4.60 -24.65
CA SER A 620 -17.90 3.23 -24.66
C SER A 620 -19.04 2.23 -24.79
N GLY A 621 -18.75 1.06 -25.39
CA GLY A 621 -19.77 0.02 -25.58
C GLY A 621 -19.18 -1.35 -25.89
N ILE A 622 -20.06 -2.35 -25.88
CA ILE A 622 -19.71 -3.75 -26.16
C ILE A 622 -20.71 -4.40 -27.12
N THR A 623 -20.19 -5.24 -28.01
CA THR A 623 -20.99 -6.14 -28.85
C THR A 623 -20.62 -7.59 -28.53
N PHE A 624 -21.60 -8.41 -28.26
CA PHE A 624 -21.46 -9.85 -28.12
C PHE A 624 -22.24 -10.58 -29.21
N ILE A 625 -21.61 -11.52 -29.93
CA ILE A 625 -22.21 -12.34 -30.96
C ILE A 625 -22.06 -13.81 -30.64
N SER A 626 -23.17 -14.56 -30.79
CA SER A 626 -23.16 -16.03 -30.71
C SER A 626 -23.49 -16.62 -32.08
N PHE A 627 -22.59 -17.45 -32.60
CA PHE A 627 -22.74 -18.18 -33.86
C PHE A 627 -23.13 -19.64 -33.61
N PRO A 628 -24.06 -20.23 -34.41
CA PRO A 628 -24.43 -21.63 -34.23
C PRO A 628 -23.35 -22.61 -34.67
N MET A 629 -22.51 -22.25 -35.65
CA MET A 629 -21.40 -23.05 -36.16
C MET A 629 -20.24 -22.16 -36.60
N PHE A 630 -19.07 -22.74 -36.68
CA PHE A 630 -17.87 -22.06 -37.16
C PHE A 630 -18.01 -21.70 -38.66
N SER A 631 -17.53 -20.51 -38.99
CA SER A 631 -17.32 -20.08 -40.38
C SER A 631 -16.09 -19.16 -40.42
N ASP A 632 -15.45 -19.08 -41.56
CA ASP A 632 -14.30 -18.19 -41.78
C ASP A 632 -14.66 -16.70 -41.60
N SER A 633 -15.95 -16.36 -41.63
CA SER A 633 -16.45 -14.99 -41.47
C SER A 633 -16.62 -14.54 -40.01
N VAL A 634 -16.48 -15.42 -39.00
CA VAL A 634 -16.69 -15.08 -37.59
C VAL A 634 -15.89 -13.85 -37.15
N GLY A 635 -14.58 -13.83 -37.44
CA GLY A 635 -13.72 -12.70 -37.13
C GLY A 635 -14.06 -11.42 -37.90
N THR A 636 -14.43 -11.57 -39.16
CA THR A 636 -14.82 -10.47 -40.05
C THR A 636 -16.18 -9.88 -39.64
N ASP A 637 -17.13 -10.74 -39.30
CA ASP A 637 -18.48 -10.33 -38.88
C ASP A 637 -18.45 -9.54 -37.58
N ILE A 638 -17.75 -10.03 -36.56
CA ILE A 638 -17.61 -9.31 -35.27
C ILE A 638 -16.89 -7.97 -35.46
N TYR A 639 -15.89 -7.91 -36.35
CA TYR A 639 -15.18 -6.69 -36.67
C TYR A 639 -16.15 -5.63 -37.27
N TYR A 640 -16.81 -5.95 -38.38
CA TYR A 640 -17.68 -4.99 -39.05
C TYR A 640 -18.87 -4.56 -38.19
N ILE A 641 -19.48 -5.47 -37.45
CA ILE A 641 -20.60 -5.14 -36.56
C ILE A 641 -20.10 -4.23 -35.42
N SER A 642 -18.97 -4.53 -34.80
CA SER A 642 -18.42 -3.72 -33.72
C SER A 642 -18.03 -2.31 -34.18
N VAL A 643 -17.34 -2.19 -35.33
CA VAL A 643 -16.96 -0.91 -35.93
C VAL A 643 -18.19 -0.08 -36.30
N ALA A 644 -19.20 -0.70 -36.96
CA ALA A 644 -20.42 -0.03 -37.31
C ALA A 644 -21.24 0.45 -36.09
N ARG A 645 -21.30 -0.37 -35.03
CA ARG A 645 -21.94 0.01 -33.75
C ARG A 645 -21.21 1.15 -33.06
N LYS A 646 -19.89 1.07 -32.96
CA LYS A 646 -19.04 2.13 -32.43
C LYS A 646 -19.28 3.45 -33.12
N TYR A 647 -19.22 3.45 -34.46
CA TYR A 647 -19.41 4.66 -35.27
C TYR A 647 -20.83 5.25 -35.12
N LYS A 648 -21.85 4.41 -35.24
CA LYS A 648 -23.29 4.84 -35.11
C LYS A 648 -23.58 5.47 -33.77
N THR A 649 -22.93 5.00 -32.70
CA THR A 649 -23.15 5.50 -31.34
C THR A 649 -22.19 6.63 -30.92
N LYS A 650 -21.29 7.04 -31.82
CA LYS A 650 -20.25 8.05 -31.58
C LYS A 650 -19.36 7.70 -30.36
N ALA A 651 -19.13 6.39 -30.15
CA ALA A 651 -18.29 5.92 -29.06
C ALA A 651 -16.82 6.04 -29.41
N ASP A 652 -15.98 6.30 -28.38
CA ASP A 652 -14.53 6.36 -28.52
C ASP A 652 -13.89 4.97 -28.34
N THR A 653 -14.52 4.12 -27.51
CA THR A 653 -14.03 2.76 -27.21
C THR A 653 -15.11 1.71 -27.44
N TRP A 654 -14.75 0.58 -28.04
CA TRP A 654 -15.66 -0.53 -28.29
C TRP A 654 -15.00 -1.89 -28.17
N LEU A 655 -15.65 -2.82 -27.47
CA LEU A 655 -15.25 -4.22 -27.37
C LEU A 655 -16.25 -5.10 -28.15
N GLY A 656 -15.75 -5.95 -29.03
CA GLY A 656 -16.50 -7.01 -29.71
C GLY A 656 -16.02 -8.39 -29.23
N ILE A 657 -16.94 -9.26 -28.85
CA ILE A 657 -16.67 -10.65 -28.46
C ILE A 657 -17.55 -11.58 -29.28
N ALA A 658 -16.95 -12.60 -29.90
CA ALA A 658 -17.66 -13.63 -30.63
C ALA A 658 -17.44 -15.01 -30.03
N THR A 659 -18.51 -15.82 -29.97
CA THR A 659 -18.47 -17.24 -29.58
C THR A 659 -19.19 -18.10 -30.61
N VAL A 660 -18.70 -19.33 -30.79
CA VAL A 660 -19.31 -20.35 -31.63
C VAL A 660 -19.78 -21.51 -30.75
N LEU A 661 -21.07 -21.91 -30.85
CA LEU A 661 -21.66 -22.90 -29.91
C LEU A 661 -20.94 -24.24 -29.88
N ASN A 662 -20.42 -24.70 -30.99
CA ASN A 662 -19.73 -26.01 -31.13
C ASN A 662 -18.21 -25.85 -31.24
N SER A 663 -17.65 -24.74 -30.83
CA SER A 663 -16.21 -24.53 -30.74
C SER A 663 -15.64 -25.18 -29.50
N ASN A 664 -14.37 -25.64 -29.57
CA ASN A 664 -13.59 -26.05 -28.42
C ASN A 664 -13.04 -24.86 -27.61
N LYS A 665 -13.26 -23.63 -28.12
CA LYS A 665 -12.83 -22.38 -27.50
C LYS A 665 -14.00 -21.71 -26.79
N SER A 666 -13.74 -21.12 -25.64
CA SER A 666 -14.73 -20.33 -24.92
C SER A 666 -15.06 -19.02 -25.61
N ILE A 667 -14.06 -18.42 -26.25
CA ILE A 667 -14.13 -17.19 -27.06
C ILE A 667 -13.41 -17.47 -28.37
N ASP A 668 -14.02 -17.16 -29.49
CA ASP A 668 -13.49 -17.44 -30.82
C ASP A 668 -12.84 -16.23 -31.49
N ALA A 669 -13.33 -15.02 -31.20
CA ALA A 669 -12.73 -13.78 -31.68
C ALA A 669 -13.00 -12.61 -30.73
N ILE A 670 -12.04 -11.69 -30.67
CA ILE A 670 -12.12 -10.42 -29.95
C ILE A 670 -11.73 -9.30 -30.91
N VAL A 671 -12.46 -8.19 -30.83
CA VAL A 671 -12.16 -6.92 -31.51
C VAL A 671 -12.17 -5.82 -30.49
N PHE A 672 -11.08 -5.08 -30.39
CA PHE A 672 -10.99 -3.94 -29.49
C PHE A 672 -10.55 -2.69 -30.25
N SER A 673 -11.30 -1.59 -30.10
CA SER A 673 -11.02 -0.29 -30.72
C SER A 673 -11.13 0.80 -29.67
N LYS A 674 -10.06 1.57 -29.50
CA LYS A 674 -9.96 2.71 -28.54
C LYS A 674 -9.66 4.05 -29.24
N GLU A 675 -9.96 4.17 -30.52
CA GLU A 675 -9.75 5.40 -31.26
C GLU A 675 -10.91 6.38 -31.06
N PRO A 676 -10.65 7.65 -30.75
CA PRO A 676 -11.69 8.67 -30.63
C PRO A 676 -12.57 8.71 -31.88
N TRP A 677 -13.86 8.96 -31.69
CA TRP A 677 -14.79 9.07 -32.81
C TRP A 677 -14.45 10.27 -33.68
N GLN A 678 -14.41 10.04 -34.99
CA GLN A 678 -14.27 11.06 -36.03
C GLN A 678 -15.27 10.80 -37.14
N GLU A 679 -15.73 11.86 -37.81
CA GLU A 679 -16.65 11.72 -38.94
C GLU A 679 -15.90 11.09 -40.13
N ASP A 680 -16.50 9.99 -40.65
CA ASP A 680 -15.93 9.20 -41.74
C ASP A 680 -17.05 8.66 -42.65
N SER A 681 -17.02 9.02 -43.93
CA SER A 681 -18.00 8.64 -44.92
C SER A 681 -17.99 7.13 -45.26
N GLU A 682 -16.84 6.47 -45.17
CA GLU A 682 -16.73 5.02 -45.42
C GLU A 682 -17.37 4.25 -44.27
N LEU A 683 -17.13 4.71 -43.03
CA LEU A 683 -17.77 4.13 -41.85
C LEU A 683 -19.27 4.39 -41.83
N GLN A 684 -19.75 5.55 -42.33
CA GLN A 684 -21.17 5.79 -42.50
C GLN A 684 -21.79 4.80 -43.48
N ASN A 685 -21.18 4.55 -44.62
CA ASN A 685 -21.62 3.56 -45.60
C ASN A 685 -21.60 2.13 -45.03
N LEU A 686 -20.61 1.84 -44.16
CA LEU A 686 -20.55 0.55 -43.44
C LEU A 686 -21.74 0.38 -42.50
N VAL A 687 -22.10 1.41 -41.75
CA VAL A 687 -23.29 1.42 -40.86
C VAL A 687 -24.56 1.09 -41.66
N ASP A 688 -24.77 1.78 -42.78
CA ASP A 688 -25.97 1.63 -43.61
C ASP A 688 -26.08 0.22 -44.22
N LYS A 689 -24.93 -0.42 -44.51
CA LYS A 689 -24.90 -1.78 -45.06
C LYS A 689 -25.02 -2.87 -44.00
N THR A 690 -24.45 -2.62 -42.78
CA THR A 690 -24.25 -3.68 -41.78
C THR A 690 -25.37 -3.71 -40.75
N LEU A 691 -25.91 -2.54 -40.37
CA LEU A 691 -26.87 -2.41 -39.29
C LEU A 691 -28.30 -2.23 -39.84
N LYS A 692 -28.99 -3.35 -40.09
CA LYS A 692 -30.45 -3.35 -40.29
C LYS A 692 -31.13 -3.19 -38.94
N ASP A 693 -31.73 -2.04 -38.69
CA ASP A 693 -32.58 -1.65 -37.57
C ASP A 693 -32.36 -2.37 -36.22
N GLY A 694 -31.69 -1.72 -35.31
CA GLY A 694 -31.55 -2.11 -33.90
C GLY A 694 -30.87 -0.99 -33.11
N ILE A 695 -31.56 -0.50 -32.08
CA ILE A 695 -30.96 0.46 -31.12
C ILE A 695 -30.20 -0.35 -30.05
N PRO A 696 -28.93 -0.05 -29.76
CA PRO A 696 -28.21 -0.68 -28.67
C PRO A 696 -28.95 -0.49 -27.33
N LEU A 697 -28.94 -1.52 -26.48
CA LEU A 697 -29.44 -1.41 -25.12
C LEU A 697 -28.54 -0.46 -24.32
N GLN A 698 -29.12 0.62 -23.82
CA GLN A 698 -28.39 1.52 -22.92
C GLN A 698 -28.38 0.93 -21.51
N ILE A 699 -27.19 0.72 -20.96
CA ILE A 699 -27.04 0.44 -19.54
C ILE A 699 -27.06 1.78 -18.83
N ASN A 700 -28.19 2.15 -18.29
CA ASN A 700 -28.27 3.23 -17.33
C ASN A 700 -27.78 2.68 -15.99
N ASN A 701 -26.62 3.12 -15.51
CA ASN A 701 -26.29 3.03 -14.11
C ASN A 701 -27.20 4.02 -13.38
N LYS A 702 -28.44 3.67 -13.14
CA LYS A 702 -29.29 4.50 -12.29
C LYS A 702 -28.50 4.72 -11.00
N LYS A 703 -28.30 5.98 -10.63
CA LYS A 703 -27.85 6.36 -9.27
C LYS A 703 -28.54 5.43 -8.31
N GLN A 704 -27.79 4.77 -7.46
CA GLN A 704 -28.34 3.81 -6.52
C GLN A 704 -29.50 4.47 -5.78
N SER A 705 -30.69 3.91 -5.87
CA SER A 705 -31.86 4.50 -5.22
C SER A 705 -31.59 4.65 -3.73
N LYS A 706 -31.83 5.83 -3.16
CA LYS A 706 -31.70 6.09 -1.72
C LYS A 706 -32.33 4.99 -0.84
N ASN A 707 -33.27 4.24 -1.38
CA ASN A 707 -34.00 3.16 -0.70
C ASN A 707 -33.49 1.73 -1.01
N SER A 708 -32.59 1.53 -1.97
CA SER A 708 -31.98 0.22 -2.23
C SER A 708 -30.97 -0.14 -1.13
N HIS A 709 -30.61 -1.43 -1.02
CA HIS A 709 -29.55 -1.86 -0.11
C HIS A 709 -28.23 -1.24 -0.56
N CYS A 710 -27.42 -0.81 0.41
CA CYS A 710 -26.13 -0.20 0.13
C CYS A 710 -25.19 -1.20 -0.56
N TYR A 711 -24.42 -0.74 -1.52
CA TYR A 711 -23.44 -1.56 -2.26
C TYR A 711 -22.33 -2.12 -1.36
N CYS A 712 -22.10 -1.55 -0.16
CA CYS A 712 -21.08 -2.04 0.79
C CYS A 712 -21.48 -3.35 1.52
N GLY A 713 -22.64 -3.94 1.22
CA GLY A 713 -23.10 -5.19 1.85
C GLY A 713 -23.50 -5.09 3.32
N SER A 714 -23.55 -3.87 3.89
CA SER A 714 -23.96 -3.65 5.30
C SER A 714 -25.41 -4.02 5.62
N GLY A 715 -26.21 -4.45 4.63
CA GLY A 715 -27.66 -4.68 4.76
C GLY A 715 -28.48 -3.43 5.00
N LYS A 716 -27.85 -2.25 5.14
CA LYS A 716 -28.54 -0.97 5.33
C LYS A 716 -28.97 -0.40 3.97
N LYS A 717 -30.04 0.40 3.96
CA LYS A 717 -30.41 1.17 2.77
C LYS A 717 -29.33 2.20 2.45
N PHE A 718 -29.07 2.47 1.16
CA PHE A 718 -28.01 3.40 0.72
C PHE A 718 -28.06 4.75 1.44
N LYS A 719 -29.25 5.37 1.58
CA LYS A 719 -29.46 6.60 2.35
C LYS A 719 -29.14 6.53 3.84
N ARG A 720 -28.96 5.34 4.41
CA ARG A 720 -28.60 5.12 5.82
C ARG A 720 -27.18 4.57 5.99
N CYS A 721 -26.43 4.53 4.90
CA CYS A 721 -25.05 4.04 4.85
C CYS A 721 -24.20 5.06 4.06
N HIS A 722 -23.79 4.76 2.84
CA HIS A 722 -22.94 5.62 2.01
C HIS A 722 -23.70 6.77 1.30
N GLY A 723 -25.00 6.80 1.32
CA GLY A 723 -25.82 7.91 0.86
C GLY A 723 -26.39 8.73 2.03
N LYS A 724 -25.70 8.80 3.15
CA LYS A 724 -25.91 9.82 4.19
C LYS A 724 -25.17 11.06 3.72
N ASP A 725 -25.95 12.04 3.21
CA ASP A 725 -25.48 13.42 3.11
C ASP A 725 -25.32 13.98 4.52
#